data_caf551920bbc76a18e1423a90c23537a
#
_entry.id   caf551920bbc76a18e1423a90c23537a
#
_cell.length_a   1.000
_cell.length_b   1.000
_cell.length_c   1.000
_cell.angle_alpha   90.00
_cell.angle_beta   90.00
_cell.angle_gamma   90.00
#
_symmetry.space_group_name_H-M   'P 1'
#
loop_
_entity.id
_entity.type
_entity.pdbx_description
1 polymer ?
#
loop_
_entity_poly.entity_id
_entity_poly.type
_entity_poly.pdbx_seq_one_letter_code
_entity_poly.pdbx_strand_id
1 'polypeptide(L)'
;MIFAVSAGMPLHAASSEKKENKTVASEDALPSLALDGLPDVWIQGTPVKEWEKDKVYIFEFWATWCGPCLAAMPHMEQLHQAFKNNPHMQVIGVNVMDRKSPESLKEFLKNRPSPLTYAMAVDVDGKKTRDKWLSPMGVNGIPHAFAVKNGKLIWRGHPGKLSEEMMRAMLKPDFSAASLPGDNPGANARAWKLYRQVSERTGELARKGGKGEAQAFLRQIQDSGQFQIIQLKMVPFSVLAELEKFQEAQAVLDDLCKEYPDNYRVQIDVAGTLLNGKSVPAGKMDAALVERSLNRCIEISKRNNKEASLPWKLMAELRERQGNMEEALQDMEKALSLTSISKAWTKLQQLSGNKESFQNLVNQAVVEIKPAPPRKMQEMGVVQEDKQYTPLFSKLKWFNHPGLTGLPVGKTVFISFWRGHNNILGETAPGRALDAVLKKHELLDHPGVKAVVLGLNPSAEKQMRDYLSGPEGWTPYPVGIPSDRSVIEFCDLLKLDSFPAAVVVRDGTLLWAGEIKKMPEWVAETARLDSFDKNRFAEEDAKRKARQQAMYAVIKKSFELRREKKFDEYQKLIEENAGQFSDNGWFASTVAEVRAEKAWKEKNYRKMVDIFDHVLERFPREDSLASYILKILNGSEEMRKYSYKAARRALQIMRDSNTRDDGGYNAACYEVMMNMAMEKKDYAQARKDAVNALRELPLVHQYAVMKKKSGGGKK
;
A
#
# COMPACT_ATOMS: atom_id res chain seq x y z
N MET A 1 13.24 -7.53 -2.63
CA MET A 1 12.21 -8.05 -1.71
C MET A 1 12.51 -9.53 -1.46
N ILE A 2 13.21 -9.84 -0.40
CA ILE A 2 13.62 -11.21 -0.03
C ILE A 2 12.98 -11.49 1.33
N PHE A 3 12.10 -12.48 1.38
CA PHE A 3 11.56 -13.02 2.62
C PHE A 3 12.28 -14.33 2.93
N ALA A 4 12.81 -14.44 4.13
CA ALA A 4 13.30 -15.69 4.70
C ALA A 4 12.19 -16.37 5.50
N VAL A 5 11.90 -17.63 5.22
CA VAL A 5 11.25 -18.55 6.14
C VAL A 5 11.91 -19.92 6.00
N SER A 6 12.36 -20.45 7.12
CA SER A 6 13.03 -21.73 7.27
C SER A 6 12.04 -22.88 7.43
N ALA A 7 12.22 -23.97 6.72
CA ALA A 7 11.92 -25.33 7.18
C ALA A 7 12.56 -26.34 6.20
N GLY A 8 13.38 -27.24 6.73
CA GLY A 8 14.11 -28.21 5.97
C GLY A 8 13.34 -29.51 5.72
N MET A 9 13.58 -30.12 4.55
CA MET A 9 13.35 -31.54 4.28
C MET A 9 14.34 -32.04 3.21
N PRO A 10 14.75 -33.30 3.21
CA PRO A 10 15.87 -33.79 2.42
C PRO A 10 15.50 -34.09 0.98
N LEU A 11 16.43 -33.76 0.08
CA LEU A 11 16.38 -34.13 -1.34
C LEU A 11 16.96 -35.52 -1.54
N HIS A 12 16.16 -36.42 -2.11
CA HIS A 12 16.65 -37.68 -2.69
C HIS A 12 17.08 -37.43 -4.13
N ALA A 13 18.25 -37.98 -4.46
CA ALA A 13 18.85 -37.93 -5.77
C ALA A 13 18.00 -38.71 -6.80
N ALA A 14 17.76 -38.10 -7.94
CA ALA A 14 17.27 -38.79 -9.14
C ALA A 14 18.30 -38.72 -10.24
N SER A 15 18.58 -39.89 -10.78
CA SER A 15 19.52 -40.23 -11.83
C SER A 15 19.19 -39.62 -13.19
N SER A 16 20.24 -39.45 -13.97
CA SER A 16 20.27 -38.93 -15.34
C SER A 16 19.43 -39.73 -16.34
N GLU A 17 18.63 -39.03 -17.16
CA GLU A 17 18.28 -39.46 -18.51
C GLU A 17 18.22 -38.31 -19.52
N LYS A 18 18.45 -38.70 -20.80
CA LYS A 18 18.87 -37.89 -21.95
C LYS A 18 17.78 -37.00 -22.55
N LYS A 19 18.27 -36.00 -23.30
CA LYS A 19 17.55 -35.08 -24.19
C LYS A 19 16.49 -35.76 -25.05
N GLU A 20 15.32 -35.13 -25.10
CA GLU A 20 14.50 -35.07 -26.31
C GLU A 20 13.59 -33.85 -26.40
N ASN A 21 13.38 -33.41 -27.59
CA ASN A 21 12.62 -32.35 -28.24
C ASN A 21 11.39 -31.71 -27.56
N LYS A 22 11.19 -30.43 -27.93
CA LYS A 22 9.99 -29.63 -27.87
C LYS A 22 8.70 -30.44 -27.70
N THR A 23 8.18 -30.48 -26.49
CA THR A 23 6.83 -30.95 -26.22
C THR A 23 6.03 -29.86 -25.54
N VAL A 24 4.86 -29.56 -26.08
CA VAL A 24 3.77 -28.84 -25.44
C VAL A 24 3.68 -29.32 -23.99
N ALA A 25 3.68 -28.41 -23.02
CA ALA A 25 3.60 -28.76 -21.60
C ALA A 25 2.40 -29.70 -21.39
N SER A 26 2.68 -30.96 -21.03
CA SER A 26 1.65 -31.94 -20.73
C SER A 26 0.78 -31.44 -19.57
N GLU A 27 -0.51 -31.79 -19.56
CA GLU A 27 -1.46 -31.45 -18.45
C GLU A 27 -0.94 -31.90 -17.08
N ASP A 28 -0.10 -32.93 -17.03
CA ASP A 28 0.58 -33.40 -15.80
C ASP A 28 1.52 -32.39 -15.17
N ALA A 29 1.87 -31.37 -15.92
CA ALA A 29 2.76 -30.28 -15.47
C ALA A 29 2.04 -29.16 -14.71
N LEU A 30 0.70 -29.09 -14.75
CA LEU A 30 -0.08 -28.05 -14.09
C LEU A 30 -0.19 -28.29 -12.58
N PRO A 31 -0.17 -27.23 -11.74
CA PRO A 31 -0.35 -27.38 -10.29
C PRO A 31 -1.69 -28.03 -9.96
N SER A 32 -1.66 -29.05 -9.12
CA SER A 32 -2.88 -29.65 -8.56
C SER A 32 -3.38 -28.86 -7.38
N LEU A 33 -4.68 -28.65 -7.31
CA LEU A 33 -5.36 -28.06 -6.17
C LEU A 33 -6.16 -29.15 -5.46
N ALA A 34 -5.83 -29.40 -4.21
CA ALA A 34 -6.57 -30.36 -3.38
C ALA A 34 -7.90 -29.75 -2.91
N LEU A 35 -8.95 -30.53 -2.86
CA LEU A 35 -10.29 -30.10 -2.42
C LEU A 35 -10.29 -29.60 -0.97
N ASP A 36 -9.36 -30.06 -0.14
CA ASP A 36 -9.21 -29.65 1.25
C ASP A 36 -8.77 -28.18 1.42
N GLY A 37 -8.44 -27.49 0.34
CA GLY A 37 -8.24 -26.04 0.29
C GLY A 37 -9.54 -25.25 0.11
N LEU A 38 -10.65 -25.90 -0.24
CA LEU A 38 -11.96 -25.26 -0.31
C LEU A 38 -12.54 -25.03 1.09
N PRO A 39 -13.31 -23.92 1.28
CA PRO A 39 -14.04 -23.70 2.52
C PRO A 39 -15.10 -24.81 2.77
N ASP A 40 -15.34 -25.09 4.05
CA ASP A 40 -16.37 -26.03 4.47
C ASP A 40 -17.77 -25.40 4.49
N VAL A 41 -17.83 -24.06 4.61
CA VAL A 41 -19.07 -23.30 4.73
C VAL A 41 -19.45 -22.71 3.38
N TRP A 42 -20.64 -23.06 2.90
CA TRP A 42 -21.25 -22.53 1.68
C TRP A 42 -22.52 -21.75 2.03
N ILE A 43 -22.59 -20.53 1.59
CA ILE A 43 -23.69 -19.62 1.89
C ILE A 43 -24.67 -19.47 0.73
N GLN A 44 -24.26 -19.91 -0.48
CA GLN A 44 -25.09 -19.92 -1.69
C GLN A 44 -24.61 -21.00 -2.66
N GLY A 45 -25.54 -21.64 -3.38
CA GLY A 45 -25.23 -22.65 -4.40
C GLY A 45 -24.82 -24.01 -3.83
N THR A 46 -24.32 -24.90 -4.70
CA THR A 46 -23.94 -26.27 -4.35
C THR A 46 -22.45 -26.39 -4.09
N PRO A 47 -22.03 -27.02 -2.96
CA PRO A 47 -20.64 -27.28 -2.65
C PRO A 47 -19.97 -28.21 -3.69
N VAL A 48 -18.69 -27.92 -3.99
CA VAL A 48 -17.85 -28.82 -4.77
C VAL A 48 -17.31 -29.90 -3.83
N LYS A 49 -17.72 -31.14 -4.05
CA LYS A 49 -17.32 -32.31 -3.25
C LYS A 49 -16.23 -33.14 -3.92
N GLU A 50 -16.15 -33.07 -5.26
CA GLU A 50 -15.18 -33.77 -6.06
C GLU A 50 -14.88 -32.94 -7.33
N TRP A 51 -13.74 -33.21 -7.97
CA TRP A 51 -13.44 -32.63 -9.27
C TRP A 51 -14.16 -33.49 -10.35
N GLU A 52 -15.31 -32.99 -10.81
CA GLU A 52 -16.02 -33.65 -11.90
C GLU A 52 -15.16 -33.63 -13.17
N LYS A 53 -15.15 -34.77 -13.89
CA LYS A 53 -14.35 -34.91 -15.09
C LYS A 53 -14.76 -33.87 -16.15
N ASP A 54 -13.76 -33.22 -16.73
CA ASP A 54 -13.88 -32.21 -17.80
C ASP A 54 -14.68 -30.97 -17.44
N LYS A 55 -15.08 -30.81 -16.16
CA LYS A 55 -15.74 -29.62 -15.67
C LYS A 55 -14.72 -28.56 -15.29
N VAL A 56 -14.99 -27.32 -15.67
CA VAL A 56 -14.20 -26.13 -15.35
C VAL A 56 -14.85 -25.39 -14.21
N TYR A 57 -14.08 -25.14 -13.17
CA TYR A 57 -14.47 -24.36 -12.00
C TYR A 57 -13.73 -23.04 -12.01
N ILE A 58 -14.46 -21.92 -11.94
CA ILE A 58 -13.91 -20.58 -11.85
C ILE A 58 -14.09 -20.10 -10.41
N PHE A 59 -13.00 -19.96 -9.67
CA PHE A 59 -13.00 -19.45 -8.30
C PHE A 59 -12.60 -17.98 -8.31
N GLU A 60 -13.43 -17.10 -7.77
CA GLU A 60 -13.14 -15.70 -7.50
C GLU A 60 -12.88 -15.49 -5.99
N PHE A 61 -11.71 -15.00 -5.64
CA PHE A 61 -11.36 -14.72 -4.25
C PHE A 61 -11.62 -13.26 -3.92
N TRP A 62 -12.42 -13.02 -2.87
CA TRP A 62 -12.92 -11.71 -2.52
C TRP A 62 -13.11 -11.49 -1.02
N ALA A 63 -13.28 -10.23 -0.59
CA ALA A 63 -13.66 -9.85 0.78
C ALA A 63 -14.57 -8.62 0.76
N THR A 64 -15.37 -8.42 1.83
CA THR A 64 -16.29 -7.27 1.92
C THR A 64 -15.58 -5.93 2.00
N TRP A 65 -14.37 -5.87 2.51
CA TRP A 65 -13.52 -4.68 2.59
C TRP A 65 -12.75 -4.39 1.30
N CYS A 66 -12.75 -5.30 0.33
CA CYS A 66 -12.01 -5.20 -0.92
C CYS A 66 -12.83 -4.47 -1.99
N GLY A 67 -12.72 -3.16 -2.08
CA GLY A 67 -13.41 -2.34 -3.08
C GLY A 67 -13.23 -2.83 -4.52
N PRO A 68 -12.00 -3.10 -5.01
CA PRO A 68 -11.78 -3.66 -6.35
C PRO A 68 -12.44 -5.02 -6.58
N CYS A 69 -12.55 -5.89 -5.53
CA CYS A 69 -13.27 -7.15 -5.62
C CYS A 69 -14.75 -6.91 -5.88
N LEU A 70 -15.35 -6.01 -5.09
CA LEU A 70 -16.77 -5.66 -5.21
C LEU A 70 -17.10 -5.05 -6.57
N ALA A 71 -16.15 -4.33 -7.19
CA ALA A 71 -16.28 -3.78 -8.54
C ALA A 71 -16.19 -4.86 -9.63
N ALA A 72 -15.46 -5.98 -9.40
CA ALA A 72 -15.34 -7.09 -10.35
C ALA A 72 -16.54 -8.05 -10.32
N MET A 73 -17.26 -8.15 -9.20
CA MET A 73 -18.39 -9.08 -9.04
C MET A 73 -19.50 -8.99 -10.10
N PRO A 74 -19.93 -7.79 -10.58
CA PRO A 74 -20.91 -7.71 -11.65
C PRO A 74 -20.43 -8.35 -12.96
N HIS A 75 -19.14 -8.25 -13.25
CA HIS A 75 -18.54 -8.93 -14.40
C HIS A 75 -18.55 -10.45 -14.23
N MET A 76 -18.21 -10.95 -13.03
CA MET A 76 -18.28 -12.38 -12.72
C MET A 76 -19.71 -12.91 -12.78
N GLU A 77 -20.70 -12.12 -12.37
CA GLU A 77 -22.11 -12.45 -12.54
C GLU A 77 -22.51 -12.56 -14.02
N GLN A 78 -22.06 -11.62 -14.86
CA GLN A 78 -22.29 -11.70 -16.31
C GLN A 78 -21.71 -12.98 -16.92
N LEU A 79 -20.48 -13.33 -16.54
CA LEU A 79 -19.85 -14.58 -16.97
C LEU A 79 -20.62 -15.80 -16.46
N HIS A 80 -21.05 -15.79 -15.19
CA HIS A 80 -21.91 -16.86 -14.66
C HIS A 80 -23.19 -17.01 -15.45
N GLN A 81 -23.90 -15.92 -15.74
CA GLN A 81 -25.15 -15.96 -16.51
C GLN A 81 -24.96 -16.51 -17.92
N ALA A 82 -23.83 -16.23 -18.59
CA ALA A 82 -23.49 -16.78 -19.90
C ALA A 82 -23.29 -18.30 -19.89
N PHE A 83 -22.93 -18.89 -18.73
CA PHE A 83 -22.64 -20.33 -18.59
C PHE A 83 -23.54 -21.06 -17.60
N LYS A 84 -24.53 -20.45 -16.99
CA LYS A 84 -25.37 -21.05 -15.92
C LYS A 84 -26.08 -22.37 -16.32
N ASN A 85 -26.35 -22.56 -17.61
CA ASN A 85 -26.98 -23.74 -18.14
C ASN A 85 -25.98 -24.76 -18.71
N ASN A 86 -24.67 -24.48 -18.60
CA ASN A 86 -23.61 -25.40 -19.03
C ASN A 86 -23.17 -26.29 -17.87
N PRO A 87 -23.43 -27.64 -17.94
CA PRO A 87 -23.09 -28.54 -16.83
C PRO A 87 -21.56 -28.64 -16.58
N HIS A 88 -20.76 -28.31 -17.59
CA HIS A 88 -19.30 -28.37 -17.51
C HIS A 88 -18.63 -27.04 -17.06
N MET A 89 -19.41 -26.07 -16.57
CA MET A 89 -18.88 -24.80 -16.08
C MET A 89 -19.54 -24.38 -14.77
N GLN A 90 -18.75 -24.00 -13.76
CA GLN A 90 -19.27 -23.48 -12.51
C GLN A 90 -18.43 -22.28 -12.05
N VAL A 91 -19.11 -21.17 -11.74
CA VAL A 91 -18.51 -19.98 -11.12
C VAL A 91 -18.77 -20.01 -9.62
N ILE A 92 -17.75 -19.71 -8.82
CA ILE A 92 -17.77 -19.80 -7.36
C ILE A 92 -17.01 -18.61 -6.78
N GLY A 93 -17.68 -17.82 -5.95
CA GLY A 93 -17.03 -16.83 -5.13
C GLY A 93 -16.54 -17.45 -3.83
N VAL A 94 -15.29 -17.21 -3.47
CA VAL A 94 -14.72 -17.66 -2.21
C VAL A 94 -14.35 -16.43 -1.38
N ASN A 95 -15.11 -16.21 -0.31
CA ASN A 95 -14.78 -15.14 0.63
C ASN A 95 -13.57 -15.57 1.46
N VAL A 96 -12.50 -14.77 1.41
CA VAL A 96 -11.22 -15.02 2.08
C VAL A 96 -10.75 -13.78 2.82
N MET A 97 -9.93 -13.95 3.86
CA MET A 97 -9.34 -12.84 4.62
C MET A 97 -10.40 -11.85 5.16
N ASP A 98 -11.62 -12.30 5.37
CA ASP A 98 -12.72 -11.53 5.94
C ASP A 98 -12.95 -11.93 7.39
N ARG A 99 -13.48 -11.01 8.20
CA ARG A 99 -13.77 -11.26 9.63
C ARG A 99 -15.27 -11.39 9.90
N LYS A 100 -16.09 -11.36 8.83
CA LYS A 100 -17.54 -11.45 8.95
C LYS A 100 -17.99 -12.90 9.06
N SER A 101 -19.02 -13.12 9.90
CA SER A 101 -19.66 -14.44 9.97
C SER A 101 -20.37 -14.79 8.68
N PRO A 102 -20.59 -16.08 8.39
CA PRO A 102 -21.36 -16.54 7.23
C PRO A 102 -22.73 -15.88 7.11
N GLU A 103 -23.41 -15.64 8.24
CA GLU A 103 -24.71 -14.97 8.29
C GLU A 103 -24.60 -13.50 7.84
N SER A 104 -23.60 -12.79 8.35
CA SER A 104 -23.31 -11.41 7.94
C SER A 104 -22.95 -11.29 6.46
N LEU A 105 -22.27 -12.32 5.91
CA LEU A 105 -21.93 -12.38 4.48
C LEU A 105 -23.15 -12.68 3.62
N LYS A 106 -24.05 -13.58 4.04
CA LYS A 106 -25.36 -13.80 3.38
C LYS A 106 -26.15 -12.49 3.31
N GLU A 107 -26.19 -11.78 4.43
CA GLU A 107 -26.89 -10.49 4.50
C GLU A 107 -26.23 -9.44 3.60
N PHE A 108 -24.90 -9.39 3.59
CA PHE A 108 -24.15 -8.50 2.71
C PHE A 108 -24.46 -8.76 1.22
N LEU A 109 -24.48 -10.02 0.79
CA LEU A 109 -24.78 -10.39 -0.59
C LEU A 109 -26.25 -10.09 -0.97
N LYS A 110 -27.19 -10.33 -0.05
CA LYS A 110 -28.62 -10.03 -0.25
C LYS A 110 -28.88 -8.53 -0.44
N ASN A 111 -28.09 -7.68 0.23
CA ASN A 111 -28.26 -6.23 0.21
C ASN A 111 -27.49 -5.53 -0.93
N ARG A 112 -26.92 -6.28 -1.87
CA ARG A 112 -26.22 -5.67 -3.02
C ARG A 112 -27.21 -5.08 -4.03
N PRO A 113 -26.84 -3.95 -4.66
CA PRO A 113 -27.65 -3.33 -5.72
C PRO A 113 -27.93 -4.25 -6.90
N SER A 114 -26.95 -5.14 -7.22
CA SER A 114 -27.07 -6.18 -8.24
C SER A 114 -26.96 -7.53 -7.57
N PRO A 115 -27.97 -8.41 -7.70
CA PRO A 115 -27.92 -9.74 -7.12
C PRO A 115 -26.82 -10.57 -7.78
N LEU A 116 -26.17 -11.42 -6.99
CA LEU A 116 -25.18 -12.39 -7.45
C LEU A 116 -25.81 -13.77 -7.30
N THR A 117 -25.79 -14.55 -8.36
CA THR A 117 -26.49 -15.86 -8.40
C THR A 117 -25.54 -17.05 -8.45
N TYR A 118 -24.24 -16.83 -8.66
CA TYR A 118 -23.23 -17.90 -8.61
C TYR A 118 -22.95 -18.38 -7.18
N ALA A 119 -22.38 -19.57 -7.05
CA ALA A 119 -22.13 -20.22 -5.77
C ALA A 119 -21.14 -19.38 -4.91
N MET A 120 -21.35 -19.40 -3.58
CA MET A 120 -20.53 -18.64 -2.63
C MET A 120 -20.10 -19.52 -1.45
N ALA A 121 -18.79 -19.61 -1.25
CA ALA A 121 -18.16 -20.28 -0.12
C ALA A 121 -17.45 -19.27 0.79
N VAL A 122 -17.28 -19.61 2.07
CA VAL A 122 -16.69 -18.74 3.09
C VAL A 122 -15.57 -19.46 3.82
N ASP A 123 -14.36 -18.93 3.75
CA ASP A 123 -13.23 -19.35 4.57
C ASP A 123 -13.33 -18.65 5.94
N VAL A 124 -14.04 -19.29 6.86
CA VAL A 124 -14.42 -18.70 8.16
C VAL A 124 -13.20 -18.22 8.96
N ASP A 125 -12.11 -19.00 8.93
CA ASP A 125 -10.87 -18.64 9.61
C ASP A 125 -9.98 -17.71 8.78
N GLY A 126 -10.35 -17.45 7.53
CA GLY A 126 -9.61 -16.63 6.58
C GLY A 126 -8.22 -17.19 6.23
N LYS A 127 -7.94 -18.44 6.56
CA LYS A 127 -6.61 -19.06 6.46
C LYS A 127 -6.58 -20.31 5.59
N LYS A 128 -7.64 -21.14 5.60
CA LYS A 128 -7.66 -22.44 4.92
C LYS A 128 -7.34 -22.32 3.43
N THR A 129 -8.15 -21.56 2.71
CA THR A 129 -7.96 -21.34 1.27
C THR A 129 -6.69 -20.54 0.98
N ARG A 130 -6.39 -19.54 1.82
CA ARG A 130 -5.14 -18.78 1.69
C ARG A 130 -3.92 -19.68 1.79
N ASP A 131 -3.82 -20.49 2.83
CA ASP A 131 -2.62 -21.27 3.14
C ASP A 131 -2.47 -22.48 2.20
N LYS A 132 -3.59 -23.10 1.77
CA LYS A 132 -3.56 -24.27 0.89
C LYS A 132 -3.57 -23.96 -0.60
N TRP A 133 -4.20 -22.83 -1.01
CA TRP A 133 -4.33 -22.49 -2.44
C TRP A 133 -3.60 -21.20 -2.82
N LEU A 134 -3.91 -20.07 -2.15
CA LEU A 134 -3.41 -18.77 -2.60
C LEU A 134 -1.90 -18.61 -2.37
N SER A 135 -1.43 -18.84 -1.14
CA SER A 135 -0.01 -18.68 -0.80
C SER A 135 0.91 -19.63 -1.54
N PRO A 136 0.59 -20.95 -1.68
CA PRO A 136 1.41 -21.86 -2.50
C PRO A 136 1.46 -21.47 -3.97
N MET A 137 0.43 -20.80 -4.47
CA MET A 137 0.39 -20.28 -5.84
C MET A 137 0.97 -18.88 -5.98
N GLY A 138 1.59 -18.31 -4.93
CA GLY A 138 2.19 -16.98 -4.95
C GLY A 138 1.18 -15.83 -5.01
N VAL A 139 -0.08 -16.06 -4.64
CA VAL A 139 -1.12 -15.04 -4.60
C VAL A 139 -1.13 -14.40 -3.21
N ASN A 140 -0.73 -13.13 -3.14
CA ASN A 140 -0.60 -12.37 -1.90
C ASN A 140 -1.71 -11.31 -1.71
N GLY A 141 -2.67 -11.22 -2.65
CA GLY A 141 -3.73 -10.20 -2.60
C GLY A 141 -4.93 -10.56 -3.43
N ILE A 142 -6.04 -9.88 -3.15
CA ILE A 142 -7.32 -9.96 -3.84
C ILE A 142 -7.67 -8.61 -4.47
N PRO A 143 -8.47 -8.55 -5.57
CA PRO A 143 -9.15 -9.66 -6.23
C PRO A 143 -8.23 -10.57 -7.03
N HIS A 144 -8.51 -11.86 -7.00
CA HIS A 144 -7.83 -12.86 -7.81
C HIS A 144 -8.84 -13.95 -8.23
N ALA A 145 -8.59 -14.61 -9.35
CA ALA A 145 -9.41 -15.73 -9.78
C ALA A 145 -8.56 -16.90 -10.27
N PHE A 146 -9.05 -18.11 -10.06
CA PHE A 146 -8.50 -19.36 -10.55
C PHE A 146 -9.49 -20.05 -11.46
N ALA A 147 -9.02 -20.63 -12.58
CA ALA A 147 -9.76 -21.62 -13.34
C ALA A 147 -9.12 -23.00 -13.12
N VAL A 148 -9.95 -23.96 -12.73
CA VAL A 148 -9.54 -25.33 -12.38
C VAL A 148 -10.28 -26.33 -13.24
N LYS A 149 -9.57 -27.28 -13.87
CA LYS A 149 -10.14 -28.39 -14.64
C LYS A 149 -9.47 -29.70 -14.19
N ASN A 150 -10.23 -30.71 -13.89
CA ASN A 150 -9.72 -32.01 -13.41
C ASN A 150 -8.76 -31.84 -12.20
N GLY A 151 -9.04 -30.91 -11.28
CA GLY A 151 -8.19 -30.59 -10.14
C GLY A 151 -6.88 -29.87 -10.47
N LYS A 152 -6.65 -29.51 -11.73
CA LYS A 152 -5.46 -28.79 -12.18
C LYS A 152 -5.78 -27.31 -12.37
N LEU A 153 -4.90 -26.44 -11.89
CA LEU A 153 -4.99 -24.98 -12.10
C LEU A 153 -4.60 -24.66 -13.55
N ILE A 154 -5.58 -24.33 -14.38
CA ILE A 154 -5.39 -24.07 -15.82
C ILE A 154 -5.22 -22.59 -16.16
N TRP A 155 -5.71 -21.69 -15.30
CA TRP A 155 -5.55 -20.25 -15.43
C TRP A 155 -5.66 -19.57 -14.08
N ARG A 156 -4.98 -18.42 -13.92
CA ARG A 156 -5.12 -17.49 -12.80
C ARG A 156 -4.91 -16.06 -13.23
N GLY A 157 -5.52 -15.13 -12.53
CA GLY A 157 -5.36 -13.70 -12.79
C GLY A 157 -6.39 -12.84 -12.10
N HIS A 158 -6.42 -11.55 -12.47
CA HIS A 158 -7.46 -10.64 -12.00
C HIS A 158 -8.81 -11.03 -12.64
N PRO A 159 -9.93 -11.16 -11.89
CA PRO A 159 -11.21 -11.60 -12.42
C PRO A 159 -11.70 -10.76 -13.61
N GLY A 160 -11.45 -9.44 -13.62
CA GLY A 160 -11.79 -8.57 -14.76
C GLY A 160 -11.00 -8.83 -16.05
N LYS A 161 -10.01 -9.73 -16.04
CA LYS A 161 -9.28 -10.17 -17.25
C LYS A 161 -9.85 -11.47 -17.83
N LEU A 162 -10.70 -12.16 -17.09
CA LEU A 162 -11.39 -13.36 -17.59
C LEU A 162 -12.48 -12.93 -18.56
N SER A 163 -12.53 -13.54 -19.75
CA SER A 163 -13.56 -13.26 -20.74
C SER A 163 -14.41 -14.50 -21.03
N GLU A 164 -15.58 -14.29 -21.58
CA GLU A 164 -16.46 -15.38 -22.05
C GLU A 164 -15.77 -16.25 -23.09
N GLU A 165 -14.97 -15.64 -23.98
CA GLU A 165 -14.19 -16.35 -24.99
C GLU A 165 -13.16 -17.29 -24.36
N MET A 166 -12.44 -16.82 -23.33
CA MET A 166 -11.49 -17.64 -22.58
C MET A 166 -12.20 -18.83 -21.90
N MET A 167 -13.36 -18.60 -21.27
CA MET A 167 -14.14 -19.65 -20.63
C MET A 167 -14.64 -20.68 -21.65
N ARG A 168 -15.08 -20.25 -22.84
CA ARG A 168 -15.45 -21.14 -23.95
C ARG A 168 -14.25 -21.95 -24.45
N ALA A 169 -13.05 -21.33 -24.52
CA ALA A 169 -11.85 -22.06 -24.90
C ALA A 169 -11.49 -23.16 -23.89
N MET A 170 -11.64 -22.91 -22.58
CA MET A 170 -11.37 -23.90 -21.52
C MET A 170 -12.25 -25.15 -21.60
N LEU A 171 -13.44 -25.05 -22.23
CA LEU A 171 -14.36 -26.17 -22.41
C LEU A 171 -14.02 -27.07 -23.60
N LYS A 172 -13.15 -26.63 -24.50
CA LYS A 172 -12.78 -27.42 -25.70
C LYS A 172 -12.01 -28.69 -25.32
N PRO A 173 -12.19 -29.80 -26.04
CA PRO A 173 -11.45 -31.05 -25.78
C PRO A 173 -9.94 -30.91 -26.00
N ASP A 174 -9.54 -30.08 -26.96
CA ASP A 174 -8.15 -29.78 -27.36
C ASP A 174 -7.56 -28.59 -26.63
N PHE A 175 -8.19 -28.16 -25.51
CA PHE A 175 -7.75 -27.01 -24.74
C PHE A 175 -6.32 -27.20 -24.19
N SER A 176 -5.48 -26.21 -24.41
CA SER A 176 -4.18 -26.10 -23.78
C SER A 176 -4.11 -24.84 -22.91
N ALA A 177 -3.74 -24.97 -21.64
CA ALA A 177 -3.55 -23.84 -20.73
C ALA A 177 -2.53 -22.81 -21.27
N ALA A 178 -1.59 -23.25 -22.11
CA ALA A 178 -0.59 -22.38 -22.74
C ALA A 178 -1.19 -21.43 -23.79
N SER A 179 -2.39 -21.70 -24.29
CA SER A 179 -3.07 -20.88 -25.31
C SER A 179 -3.79 -19.66 -24.73
N LEU A 180 -4.00 -19.60 -23.40
CA LEU A 180 -4.67 -18.47 -22.76
C LEU A 180 -3.74 -17.29 -22.54
N PRO A 181 -4.24 -16.05 -22.78
CA PRO A 181 -3.51 -14.86 -22.39
C PRO A 181 -3.46 -14.73 -20.85
N GLY A 182 -2.30 -14.39 -20.31
CA GLY A 182 -2.13 -14.18 -18.87
C GLY A 182 -1.03 -15.04 -18.26
N ASP A 183 -0.97 -15.06 -16.93
CA ASP A 183 -0.01 -15.88 -16.19
C ASP A 183 -0.28 -17.36 -16.40
N ASN A 184 0.62 -18.06 -17.09
CA ASN A 184 0.55 -19.51 -17.20
C ASN A 184 0.79 -20.14 -15.82
N PRO A 185 -0.24 -20.77 -15.18
CA PRO A 185 -0.14 -21.21 -13.79
C PRO A 185 0.92 -22.29 -13.59
N GLY A 186 1.09 -23.18 -14.58
CA GLY A 186 2.05 -24.27 -14.49
C GLY A 186 3.49 -23.79 -14.52
N ALA A 187 3.82 -22.89 -15.43
CA ALA A 187 5.16 -22.31 -15.52
C ALA A 187 5.46 -21.39 -14.32
N ASN A 188 4.50 -20.51 -13.95
CA ASN A 188 4.73 -19.53 -12.90
C ASN A 188 4.71 -20.11 -11.49
N ALA A 189 3.83 -21.07 -11.18
CA ALA A 189 3.83 -21.69 -9.84
C ALA A 189 5.09 -22.54 -9.59
N ARG A 190 5.54 -23.31 -10.59
CA ARG A 190 6.82 -24.01 -10.51
C ARG A 190 7.98 -23.05 -10.39
N ALA A 191 7.96 -22.00 -11.19
CA ALA A 191 8.97 -20.99 -11.20
C ALA A 191 9.05 -20.25 -9.86
N TRP A 192 7.93 -19.88 -9.24
CA TRP A 192 7.89 -19.28 -7.91
C TRP A 192 8.28 -20.26 -6.80
N LYS A 193 7.88 -21.54 -6.91
CA LYS A 193 8.34 -22.59 -5.99
C LYS A 193 9.85 -22.79 -6.11
N LEU A 194 10.34 -22.88 -7.34
CA LEU A 194 11.78 -23.01 -7.62
C LEU A 194 12.53 -21.75 -7.18
N TYR A 195 12.02 -20.54 -7.47
CA TYR A 195 12.59 -19.28 -7.00
C TYR A 195 12.76 -19.29 -5.46
N ARG A 196 11.72 -19.68 -4.73
CA ARG A 196 11.77 -19.75 -3.28
C ARG A 196 12.80 -20.76 -2.80
N GLN A 197 12.75 -21.97 -3.31
CA GLN A 197 13.71 -23.04 -2.96
C GLN A 197 15.14 -22.65 -3.26
N VAL A 198 15.40 -22.06 -4.42
CA VAL A 198 16.74 -21.62 -4.84
C VAL A 198 17.21 -20.45 -3.99
N SER A 199 16.39 -19.44 -3.79
CA SER A 199 16.73 -18.27 -2.95
C SER A 199 16.99 -18.67 -1.49
N GLU A 200 16.15 -19.52 -0.91
CA GLU A 200 16.31 -20.01 0.47
C GLU A 200 17.59 -20.83 0.62
N ARG A 201 17.79 -21.82 -0.28
CA ARG A 201 18.95 -22.72 -0.23
C ARG A 201 20.26 -22.00 -0.48
N THR A 202 20.27 -21.08 -1.43
CA THR A 202 21.50 -20.33 -1.78
C THR A 202 21.84 -19.33 -0.69
N GLY A 203 20.83 -18.62 -0.14
CA GLY A 203 21.02 -17.73 0.99
C GLY A 203 21.47 -18.46 2.26
N GLU A 204 21.00 -19.70 2.49
CA GLU A 204 21.45 -20.55 3.57
C GLU A 204 22.91 -20.96 3.41
N LEU A 205 23.29 -21.45 2.22
CA LEU A 205 24.66 -21.84 1.89
C LEU A 205 25.62 -20.65 1.98
N ALA A 206 25.24 -19.50 1.46
CA ALA A 206 26.05 -18.29 1.53
C ALA A 206 26.29 -17.84 2.99
N ARG A 207 25.26 -17.87 3.86
CA ARG A 207 25.37 -17.52 5.29
C ARG A 207 26.24 -18.49 6.09
N LYS A 208 26.23 -19.78 5.73
CA LYS A 208 27.06 -20.81 6.37
C LYS A 208 28.52 -20.82 5.87
N GLY A 209 28.91 -19.86 5.03
CA GLY A 209 30.25 -19.76 4.49
C GLY A 209 30.52 -20.68 3.28
N GLY A 210 29.52 -21.43 2.85
CA GLY A 210 29.58 -22.33 1.70
C GLY A 210 29.47 -21.62 0.34
N LYS A 211 30.25 -20.56 0.11
CA LYS A 211 30.19 -19.75 -1.13
C LYS A 211 30.39 -20.60 -2.40
N GLY A 212 31.28 -21.59 -2.35
CA GLY A 212 31.50 -22.52 -3.46
C GLY A 212 30.31 -23.44 -3.72
N GLU A 213 29.68 -23.95 -2.67
CA GLU A 213 28.48 -24.82 -2.76
C GLU A 213 27.27 -24.03 -3.29
N ALA A 214 27.12 -22.80 -2.87
CA ALA A 214 26.07 -21.92 -3.38
C ALA A 214 26.20 -21.67 -4.87
N GLN A 215 27.44 -21.47 -5.36
CA GLN A 215 27.73 -21.33 -6.79
C GLN A 215 27.49 -22.62 -7.57
N ALA A 216 27.94 -23.75 -7.05
CA ALA A 216 27.73 -25.05 -7.69
C ALA A 216 26.24 -25.35 -7.82
N PHE A 217 25.46 -25.07 -6.78
CA PHE A 217 24.02 -25.22 -6.80
C PHE A 217 23.33 -24.32 -7.83
N LEU A 218 23.78 -23.05 -7.95
CA LEU A 218 23.27 -22.14 -8.99
C LEU A 218 23.56 -22.65 -10.40
N ARG A 219 24.79 -23.10 -10.67
CA ARG A 219 25.16 -23.66 -11.99
C ARG A 219 24.29 -24.86 -12.31
N GLN A 220 24.13 -25.78 -11.38
CA GLN A 220 23.27 -26.96 -11.57
C GLN A 220 21.84 -26.58 -11.97
N ILE A 221 21.27 -25.50 -11.38
CA ILE A 221 19.93 -25.05 -11.71
C ILE A 221 19.91 -24.29 -13.04
N GLN A 222 20.90 -23.47 -13.34
CA GLN A 222 21.02 -22.80 -14.64
C GLN A 222 21.13 -23.83 -15.79
N ASP A 223 21.91 -24.87 -15.62
CA ASP A 223 22.08 -25.94 -16.58
C ASP A 223 20.82 -26.81 -16.76
N SER A 224 19.92 -26.79 -15.78
CA SER A 224 18.65 -27.55 -15.84
C SER A 224 17.62 -26.96 -16.82
N GLY A 225 17.86 -25.79 -17.40
CA GLY A 225 16.95 -25.12 -18.34
C GLY A 225 15.64 -24.62 -17.71
N GLN A 226 15.54 -24.61 -16.37
CA GLN A 226 14.29 -24.24 -15.66
C GLN A 226 14.06 -22.73 -15.51
N PHE A 227 15.01 -21.89 -15.93
CA PHE A 227 14.93 -20.42 -15.86
C PHE A 227 14.26 -19.81 -17.10
N GLN A 228 13.01 -20.13 -17.36
CA GLN A 228 12.32 -19.60 -18.56
C GLN A 228 11.54 -18.31 -18.31
N ILE A 229 11.34 -17.89 -17.06
CA ILE A 229 10.65 -16.64 -16.74
C ILE A 229 11.62 -15.60 -16.19
N ILE A 230 11.34 -14.33 -16.52
CA ILE A 230 12.17 -13.16 -16.18
C ILE A 230 12.53 -13.11 -14.69
N GLN A 231 11.56 -13.39 -13.81
CA GLN A 231 11.78 -13.35 -12.35
C GLN A 231 12.80 -14.38 -11.88
N LEU A 232 12.81 -15.58 -12.48
CA LEU A 232 13.81 -16.60 -12.16
C LEU A 232 15.19 -16.25 -12.69
N LYS A 233 15.25 -15.57 -13.85
CA LYS A 233 16.53 -15.11 -14.42
C LYS A 233 17.23 -14.05 -13.55
N MET A 234 16.48 -13.40 -12.63
CA MET A 234 17.03 -12.46 -11.64
C MET A 234 17.64 -13.16 -10.41
N VAL A 235 17.36 -14.46 -10.19
CA VAL A 235 17.88 -15.19 -9.01
C VAL A 235 19.40 -15.28 -9.01
N PRO A 236 20.08 -15.66 -10.13
CA PRO A 236 21.53 -15.67 -10.18
C PRO A 236 22.15 -14.33 -9.81
N PHE A 237 21.56 -13.22 -10.26
CA PHE A 237 22.01 -11.88 -9.87
C PHE A 237 22.01 -11.70 -8.35
N SER A 238 20.87 -11.98 -7.69
CA SER A 238 20.73 -11.77 -6.25
C SER A 238 21.75 -12.60 -5.47
N VAL A 239 21.95 -13.84 -5.87
CA VAL A 239 22.90 -14.74 -5.23
C VAL A 239 24.34 -14.32 -5.44
N LEU A 240 24.72 -13.98 -6.68
CA LEU A 240 26.07 -13.52 -6.99
C LEU A 240 26.39 -12.20 -6.27
N ALA A 241 25.42 -11.33 -6.12
CA ALA A 241 25.55 -10.09 -5.35
C ALA A 241 25.77 -10.37 -3.85
N GLU A 242 25.02 -11.32 -3.24
CA GLU A 242 25.25 -11.76 -1.85
C GLU A 242 26.64 -12.39 -1.65
N LEU A 243 27.16 -13.04 -2.68
CA LEU A 243 28.52 -13.61 -2.71
C LEU A 243 29.61 -12.57 -3.01
N GLU A 244 29.24 -11.29 -3.15
CA GLU A 244 30.13 -10.19 -3.51
C GLU A 244 30.81 -10.32 -4.89
N LYS A 245 30.24 -11.17 -5.78
CA LYS A 245 30.70 -11.38 -7.16
C LYS A 245 30.00 -10.40 -8.11
N PHE A 246 30.26 -9.12 -7.88
CA PHE A 246 29.50 -8.05 -8.52
C PHE A 246 29.61 -8.02 -10.05
N GLN A 247 30.76 -8.37 -10.62
CA GLN A 247 30.92 -8.45 -12.08
C GLN A 247 30.08 -9.57 -12.69
N GLU A 248 30.14 -10.78 -12.11
CA GLU A 248 29.31 -11.91 -12.56
C GLU A 248 27.81 -11.63 -12.37
N ALA A 249 27.45 -10.98 -11.26
CA ALA A 249 26.06 -10.57 -11.02
C ALA A 249 25.54 -9.61 -12.10
N GLN A 250 26.32 -8.61 -12.44
CA GLN A 250 25.93 -7.61 -13.44
C GLN A 250 25.90 -8.18 -14.87
N ALA A 251 26.74 -9.16 -15.18
CA ALA A 251 26.67 -9.89 -16.45
C ALA A 251 25.31 -10.60 -16.63
N VAL A 252 24.72 -11.14 -15.56
CA VAL A 252 23.36 -11.73 -15.61
C VAL A 252 22.32 -10.68 -15.98
N LEU A 253 22.44 -9.46 -15.48
CA LEU A 253 21.53 -8.36 -15.82
C LEU A 253 21.72 -7.87 -17.26
N ASP A 254 22.96 -7.82 -17.72
CA ASP A 254 23.29 -7.43 -19.10
C ASP A 254 22.72 -8.44 -20.12
N ASP A 255 22.87 -9.74 -19.84
CA ASP A 255 22.29 -10.80 -20.66
C ASP A 255 20.76 -10.75 -20.67
N LEU A 256 20.14 -10.43 -19.52
CA LEU A 256 18.70 -10.22 -19.44
C LEU A 256 18.24 -9.02 -20.31
N CYS A 257 18.99 -7.93 -20.30
CA CYS A 257 18.72 -6.77 -21.14
C CYS A 257 18.85 -7.08 -22.64
N LYS A 258 19.84 -7.90 -23.03
CA LYS A 258 20.04 -8.36 -24.41
C LYS A 258 18.94 -9.30 -24.87
N GLU A 259 18.47 -10.18 -24.00
CA GLU A 259 17.38 -11.11 -24.31
C GLU A 259 16.02 -10.40 -24.45
N TYR A 260 15.79 -9.33 -23.67
CA TYR A 260 14.54 -8.56 -23.67
C TYR A 260 14.76 -7.09 -24.03
N PRO A 261 15.29 -6.77 -25.23
CA PRO A 261 15.71 -5.42 -25.55
C PRO A 261 14.55 -4.42 -25.65
N ASP A 262 13.36 -4.87 -26.03
CA ASP A 262 12.15 -4.04 -26.16
C ASP A 262 11.20 -4.12 -24.97
N ASN A 263 11.60 -4.76 -23.88
CA ASN A 263 10.79 -4.83 -22.67
C ASN A 263 11.15 -3.67 -21.72
N TYR A 264 10.36 -2.60 -21.77
CA TYR A 264 10.56 -1.42 -20.91
C TYR A 264 10.72 -1.78 -19.42
N ARG A 265 9.92 -2.75 -18.93
CA ARG A 265 9.94 -3.13 -17.51
C ARG A 265 11.26 -3.78 -17.11
N VAL A 266 11.80 -4.65 -17.96
CA VAL A 266 13.11 -5.29 -17.72
C VAL A 266 14.19 -4.21 -17.67
N GLN A 267 14.25 -3.35 -18.65
CA GLN A 267 15.27 -2.31 -18.75
C GLN A 267 15.25 -1.37 -17.53
N ILE A 268 14.08 -0.89 -17.13
CA ILE A 268 13.95 0.06 -16.00
C ILE A 268 14.23 -0.61 -14.65
N ASP A 269 13.83 -1.89 -14.47
CA ASP A 269 14.09 -2.63 -13.24
C ASP A 269 15.58 -2.95 -13.07
N VAL A 270 16.30 -3.26 -14.16
CA VAL A 270 17.77 -3.46 -14.15
C VAL A 270 18.47 -2.17 -13.74
N ALA A 271 18.16 -1.05 -14.40
CA ALA A 271 18.75 0.26 -14.06
C ALA A 271 18.47 0.65 -12.60
N GLY A 272 17.22 0.53 -12.14
CA GLY A 272 16.82 0.83 -10.78
C GLY A 272 17.48 -0.07 -9.74
N THR A 273 17.66 -1.37 -10.06
CA THR A 273 18.33 -2.33 -9.17
C THR A 273 19.79 -1.97 -8.93
N LEU A 274 20.51 -1.57 -9.99
CA LEU A 274 21.90 -1.16 -9.87
C LEU A 274 22.04 0.21 -9.18
N LEU A 275 21.17 1.16 -9.50
CA LEU A 275 21.20 2.50 -8.91
C LEU A 275 20.82 2.52 -7.42
N ASN A 276 20.00 1.60 -6.92
CA ASN A 276 19.61 1.64 -5.51
C ASN A 276 20.76 1.29 -4.53
N GLY A 277 21.85 0.71 -5.04
CA GLY A 277 23.08 0.39 -4.28
C GLY A 277 22.94 -0.70 -3.21
N LYS A 278 21.75 -1.34 -3.11
CA LYS A 278 21.49 -2.34 -2.06
C LYS A 278 22.15 -3.70 -2.36
N SER A 279 22.16 -4.11 -3.62
CA SER A 279 22.73 -5.39 -4.05
C SER A 279 24.15 -5.24 -4.62
N VAL A 280 24.44 -4.11 -5.25
CA VAL A 280 25.77 -3.78 -5.79
C VAL A 280 26.19 -2.42 -5.23
N PRO A 281 27.32 -2.31 -4.51
CA PRO A 281 27.81 -1.02 -4.02
C PRO A 281 28.07 -0.04 -5.17
N ALA A 282 27.83 1.24 -4.94
CA ALA A 282 27.96 2.28 -5.98
C ALA A 282 29.29 2.28 -6.72
N GLY A 283 30.42 2.07 -5.99
CA GLY A 283 31.77 1.99 -6.58
C GLY A 283 32.07 0.69 -7.36
N LYS A 284 31.13 -0.26 -7.40
CA LYS A 284 31.22 -1.52 -8.15
C LYS A 284 30.16 -1.64 -9.24
N MET A 285 29.33 -0.61 -9.40
CA MET A 285 28.23 -0.58 -10.37
C MET A 285 28.76 -0.41 -11.79
N ASP A 286 28.21 -1.20 -12.73
CA ASP A 286 28.42 -1.01 -14.18
C ASP A 286 27.53 0.15 -14.68
N ALA A 287 28.12 1.34 -14.71
CA ALA A 287 27.45 2.55 -15.15
C ALA A 287 27.04 2.49 -16.63
N ALA A 288 27.80 1.80 -17.47
CA ALA A 288 27.49 1.66 -18.90
C ALA A 288 26.25 0.77 -19.11
N LEU A 289 26.07 -0.27 -18.32
CA LEU A 289 24.86 -1.10 -18.35
C LEU A 289 23.63 -0.30 -17.93
N VAL A 290 23.75 0.48 -16.86
CA VAL A 290 22.65 1.36 -16.40
C VAL A 290 22.28 2.35 -17.48
N GLU A 291 23.24 3.04 -18.07
CA GLU A 291 23.01 4.05 -19.12
C GLU A 291 22.37 3.45 -20.38
N ARG A 292 22.86 2.28 -20.86
CA ARG A 292 22.24 1.57 -22.00
C ARG A 292 20.77 1.21 -21.72
N SER A 293 20.49 0.68 -20.53
CA SER A 293 19.14 0.29 -20.14
C SER A 293 18.19 1.50 -20.07
N LEU A 294 18.65 2.63 -19.52
CA LEU A 294 17.86 3.85 -19.44
C LEU A 294 17.61 4.46 -20.84
N ASN A 295 18.63 4.50 -21.70
CA ASN A 295 18.48 4.96 -23.07
C ASN A 295 17.46 4.11 -23.83
N ARG A 296 17.48 2.79 -23.61
CA ARG A 296 16.49 1.89 -24.21
C ARG A 296 15.07 2.16 -23.70
N CYS A 297 14.90 2.46 -22.40
CA CYS A 297 13.61 2.90 -21.85
C CYS A 297 13.10 4.17 -22.51
N ILE A 298 13.99 5.14 -22.72
CA ILE A 298 13.65 6.41 -23.37
C ILE A 298 13.20 6.16 -24.83
N GLU A 299 13.91 5.35 -25.58
CA GLU A 299 13.56 4.98 -26.97
C GLU A 299 12.19 4.26 -27.03
N ILE A 300 11.96 3.25 -26.17
CA ILE A 300 10.70 2.51 -26.11
C ILE A 300 9.53 3.46 -25.79
N SER A 301 9.73 4.36 -24.82
CA SER A 301 8.68 5.30 -24.41
C SER A 301 8.36 6.33 -25.52
N LYS A 302 9.36 6.80 -26.24
CA LYS A 302 9.18 7.69 -27.41
C LYS A 302 8.42 6.99 -28.54
N ARG A 303 8.80 5.76 -28.90
CA ARG A 303 8.09 4.96 -29.93
C ARG A 303 6.62 4.76 -29.60
N ASN A 304 6.28 4.65 -28.31
CA ASN A 304 4.91 4.47 -27.85
C ASN A 304 4.14 5.79 -27.62
N ASN A 305 4.69 6.94 -28.00
CA ASN A 305 4.13 8.29 -27.75
C ASN A 305 3.78 8.54 -26.25
N LYS A 306 4.51 7.90 -25.33
CA LYS A 306 4.31 8.01 -23.88
C LYS A 306 5.66 8.24 -23.19
N GLU A 307 6.37 9.30 -23.58
CA GLU A 307 7.64 9.62 -22.93
C GLU A 307 7.45 9.74 -21.42
N ALA A 308 8.26 8.99 -20.67
CA ALA A 308 8.14 8.84 -19.22
C ALA A 308 9.23 9.63 -18.49
N SER A 309 8.90 10.21 -17.34
CA SER A 309 9.84 10.98 -16.50
C SER A 309 10.86 10.10 -15.76
N LEU A 310 10.49 8.86 -15.42
CA LEU A 310 11.31 7.97 -14.59
C LEU A 310 12.69 7.64 -15.19
N PRO A 311 12.85 7.28 -16.47
CA PRO A 311 14.18 7.03 -17.04
C PRO A 311 15.10 8.26 -16.96
N TRP A 312 14.57 9.46 -17.20
CA TRP A 312 15.33 10.70 -17.10
C TRP A 312 15.75 11.03 -15.67
N LYS A 313 14.86 10.77 -14.69
CA LYS A 313 15.20 10.88 -13.27
C LYS A 313 16.35 9.96 -12.89
N LEU A 314 16.29 8.69 -13.31
CA LEU A 314 17.35 7.71 -13.02
C LEU A 314 18.65 8.04 -13.78
N MET A 315 18.57 8.62 -14.98
CA MET A 315 19.73 9.12 -15.72
C MET A 315 20.41 10.26 -14.95
N ALA A 316 19.63 11.20 -14.42
CA ALA A 316 20.15 12.28 -13.57
C ALA A 316 20.86 11.73 -12.32
N GLU A 317 20.31 10.70 -11.67
CA GLU A 317 20.95 10.04 -10.52
C GLU A 317 22.26 9.34 -10.91
N LEU A 318 22.32 8.71 -12.08
CA LEU A 318 23.55 8.11 -12.62
C LEU A 318 24.63 9.17 -12.85
N ARG A 319 24.29 10.27 -13.53
CA ARG A 319 25.23 11.35 -13.85
C ARG A 319 25.70 12.10 -12.61
N GLU A 320 24.83 12.31 -11.63
CA GLU A 320 25.22 12.85 -10.32
C GLU A 320 26.30 12.00 -9.66
N ARG A 321 26.16 10.65 -9.68
CA ARG A 321 27.19 9.72 -9.13
C ARG A 321 28.49 9.72 -9.90
N GLN A 322 28.42 10.00 -11.19
CA GLN A 322 29.62 10.16 -12.04
C GLN A 322 30.30 11.52 -11.87
N GLY A 323 29.70 12.44 -11.11
CA GLY A 323 30.19 13.82 -10.94
C GLY A 323 29.78 14.79 -12.04
N ASN A 324 28.99 14.34 -13.03
CA ASN A 324 28.55 15.13 -14.18
C ASN A 324 27.29 15.94 -13.81
N MET A 325 27.44 16.90 -12.90
CA MET A 325 26.33 17.61 -12.28
C MET A 325 25.51 18.46 -13.26
N GLU A 326 26.15 19.06 -14.27
CA GLU A 326 25.47 19.85 -15.27
C GLU A 326 24.48 19.02 -16.09
N GLU A 327 24.94 17.88 -16.59
CA GLU A 327 24.11 16.94 -17.33
C GLU A 327 23.02 16.32 -16.44
N ALA A 328 23.34 16.02 -15.15
CA ALA A 328 22.37 15.54 -14.19
C ALA A 328 21.21 16.54 -13.99
N LEU A 329 21.50 17.82 -13.91
CA LEU A 329 20.47 18.88 -13.83
C LEU A 329 19.62 18.95 -15.08
N GLN A 330 20.23 18.84 -16.30
CA GLN A 330 19.49 18.84 -17.57
C GLN A 330 18.53 17.63 -17.66
N ASP A 331 18.98 16.43 -17.26
CA ASP A 331 18.14 15.24 -17.23
C ASP A 331 17.00 15.38 -16.23
N MET A 332 17.26 15.99 -15.07
CA MET A 332 16.22 16.22 -14.06
C MET A 332 15.20 17.26 -14.53
N GLU A 333 15.62 18.32 -15.24
CA GLU A 333 14.72 19.30 -15.89
C GLU A 333 13.86 18.64 -16.96
N LYS A 334 14.45 17.72 -17.74
CA LYS A 334 13.69 16.91 -18.70
C LYS A 334 12.68 16.01 -18.00
N ALA A 335 13.05 15.34 -16.91
CA ALA A 335 12.12 14.54 -16.12
C ALA A 335 10.95 15.38 -15.58
N LEU A 336 11.22 16.56 -15.06
CA LEU A 336 10.20 17.51 -14.56
C LEU A 336 9.26 17.98 -15.68
N SER A 337 9.78 18.23 -16.89
CA SER A 337 8.98 18.65 -18.05
C SER A 337 7.97 17.59 -18.52
N LEU A 338 8.16 16.34 -18.13
CA LEU A 338 7.29 15.20 -18.49
C LEU A 338 6.21 14.89 -17.45
N THR A 339 6.17 15.63 -16.34
CA THR A 339 5.16 15.43 -15.29
C THR A 339 3.77 15.90 -15.73
N SER A 340 2.74 15.42 -15.04
CA SER A 340 1.35 15.87 -15.23
C SER A 340 1.18 17.35 -14.93
N ILE A 341 1.93 17.87 -13.94
CA ILE A 341 1.92 19.29 -13.56
C ILE A 341 2.42 20.15 -14.71
N SER A 342 3.48 19.74 -15.42
CA SER A 342 3.97 20.44 -16.61
C SER A 342 2.93 20.50 -17.73
N LYS A 343 2.22 19.40 -17.97
CA LYS A 343 1.12 19.34 -18.95
C LYS A 343 -0.04 20.26 -18.57
N ALA A 344 -0.42 20.25 -17.28
CA ALA A 344 -1.44 21.13 -16.74
C ALA A 344 -1.01 22.61 -16.84
N TRP A 345 0.28 22.92 -16.63
CA TRP A 345 0.83 24.26 -16.82
C TRP A 345 0.74 24.73 -18.28
N THR A 346 1.09 23.89 -19.23
CA THR A 346 0.94 24.21 -20.66
C THR A 346 -0.51 24.55 -21.01
N LYS A 347 -1.47 23.78 -20.46
CA LYS A 347 -2.90 24.09 -20.62
C LYS A 347 -3.27 25.44 -19.99
N LEU A 348 -2.75 25.75 -18.80
CA LEU A 348 -2.97 27.03 -18.13
C LEU A 348 -2.44 28.20 -18.96
N GLN A 349 -1.23 28.08 -19.55
CA GLN A 349 -0.66 29.08 -20.42
C GLN A 349 -1.56 29.36 -21.63
N GLN A 350 -2.06 28.30 -22.26
CA GLN A 350 -2.98 28.44 -23.43
C GLN A 350 -4.29 29.14 -23.03
N LEU A 351 -4.84 28.85 -21.88
CA LEU A 351 -6.12 29.42 -21.40
C LEU A 351 -5.99 30.87 -20.92
N SER A 352 -4.87 31.23 -20.31
CA SER A 352 -4.67 32.52 -19.63
C SER A 352 -3.83 33.51 -20.45
N GLY A 353 -3.16 33.07 -21.53
CA GLY A 353 -2.17 33.87 -22.25
C GLY A 353 -0.85 34.07 -21.47
N ASN A 354 -0.63 33.35 -20.36
CA ASN A 354 0.58 33.45 -19.56
C ASN A 354 1.80 32.95 -20.34
N LYS A 355 2.86 33.74 -20.39
CA LYS A 355 4.12 33.44 -21.11
C LYS A 355 5.24 32.93 -20.17
N GLU A 356 4.98 32.80 -18.88
CA GLU A 356 5.99 32.35 -17.91
C GLU A 356 6.41 30.90 -18.20
N SER A 357 7.71 30.64 -18.29
CA SER A 357 8.22 29.29 -18.55
C SER A 357 7.95 28.34 -17.37
N PHE A 358 7.75 27.06 -17.65
CA PHE A 358 7.62 26.04 -16.60
C PHE A 358 8.85 25.99 -15.68
N GLN A 359 10.05 26.21 -16.23
CA GLN A 359 11.30 26.24 -15.48
C GLN A 359 11.32 27.40 -14.45
N ASN A 360 10.70 28.53 -14.75
CA ASN A 360 10.57 29.62 -13.78
C ASN A 360 9.70 29.21 -12.57
N LEU A 361 8.60 28.48 -12.83
CA LEU A 361 7.79 27.92 -11.76
C LEU A 361 8.58 26.94 -10.89
N VAL A 362 9.33 26.02 -11.52
CA VAL A 362 10.21 25.09 -10.82
C VAL A 362 11.23 25.84 -9.95
N ASN A 363 11.87 26.86 -10.51
CA ASN A 363 12.83 27.68 -9.76
C ASN A 363 12.18 28.38 -8.58
N GLN A 364 10.97 28.93 -8.74
CA GLN A 364 10.22 29.52 -7.64
C GLN A 364 9.90 28.48 -6.56
N ALA A 365 9.41 27.31 -6.94
CA ALA A 365 9.11 26.22 -6.00
C ALA A 365 10.36 25.80 -5.21
N VAL A 366 11.52 25.69 -5.87
CA VAL A 366 12.83 25.39 -5.25
C VAL A 366 13.21 26.41 -4.18
N VAL A 367 13.04 27.72 -4.48
CA VAL A 367 13.35 28.80 -3.51
C VAL A 367 12.43 28.75 -2.30
N GLU A 368 11.17 28.34 -2.50
CA GLU A 368 10.17 28.23 -1.43
C GLU A 368 10.30 26.94 -0.60
N ILE A 369 11.07 25.93 -1.05
CA ILE A 369 11.39 24.74 -0.26
C ILE A 369 12.30 25.16 0.88
N LYS A 370 11.72 25.27 2.07
CA LYS A 370 12.49 25.45 3.30
C LYS A 370 12.86 24.06 3.84
N PRO A 371 14.16 23.77 4.04
CA PRO A 371 14.52 22.56 4.77
C PRO A 371 13.89 22.64 6.15
N ALA A 372 13.21 21.56 6.55
CA ALA A 372 12.74 21.46 7.93
C ALA A 372 13.96 21.66 8.86
N PRO A 373 13.86 22.50 9.90
CA PRO A 373 14.96 22.66 10.84
C PRO A 373 15.30 21.28 11.42
N PRO A 374 16.60 20.95 11.60
CA PRO A 374 16.99 19.69 12.18
C PRO A 374 16.37 19.58 13.58
N ARG A 375 15.51 18.57 13.77
CA ARG A 375 14.90 18.31 15.06
C ARG A 375 15.98 17.77 16.01
N LYS A 376 16.05 18.31 17.21
CA LYS A 376 16.93 17.78 18.25
C LYS A 376 16.36 16.48 18.80
N MET A 377 17.24 15.62 19.30
CA MET A 377 16.84 14.44 20.07
C MET A 377 15.93 14.87 21.22
N GLN A 378 14.82 14.17 21.40
CA GLN A 378 13.87 14.49 22.44
C GLN A 378 14.42 14.10 23.82
N GLU A 379 14.57 15.10 24.71
CA GLU A 379 14.95 14.85 26.10
C GLU A 379 13.75 14.25 26.84
N MET A 380 13.92 13.07 27.42
CA MET A 380 12.84 12.34 28.09
C MET A 380 12.53 12.88 29.49
N GLY A 381 13.47 13.58 30.13
CA GLY A 381 13.30 14.12 31.49
C GLY A 381 13.40 13.05 32.57
N VAL A 382 12.83 13.31 33.74
CA VAL A 382 12.81 12.37 34.88
C VAL A 382 11.90 11.19 34.54
N VAL A 383 12.43 9.97 34.65
CA VAL A 383 11.73 8.71 34.33
C VAL A 383 11.41 7.99 35.63
N GLN A 384 10.22 7.44 35.75
CA GLN A 384 9.77 6.63 36.87
C GLN A 384 9.47 5.22 36.41
N GLU A 385 9.87 4.23 37.20
CA GLU A 385 9.50 2.84 36.98
C GLU A 385 7.98 2.65 37.11
N ASP A 386 7.42 1.88 36.20
CA ASP A 386 6.02 1.53 36.18
C ASP A 386 5.87 0.00 36.03
N LYS A 387 5.05 -0.62 36.87
CA LYS A 387 4.90 -2.08 36.91
C LYS A 387 4.42 -2.69 35.58
N GLN A 388 3.70 -1.92 34.77
CA GLN A 388 3.13 -2.38 33.51
C GLN A 388 4.09 -2.20 32.33
N TYR A 389 4.84 -1.07 32.29
CA TYR A 389 5.64 -0.69 31.12
C TYR A 389 7.16 -0.89 31.32
N THR A 390 7.68 -0.77 32.54
CA THR A 390 9.10 -0.99 32.81
C THR A 390 9.61 -2.36 32.33
N PRO A 391 8.87 -3.49 32.51
CA PRO A 391 9.33 -4.78 32.01
C PRO A 391 9.48 -4.82 30.48
N LEU A 392 8.71 -4.01 29.76
CA LEU A 392 8.84 -3.88 28.31
C LEU A 392 10.17 -3.23 27.93
N PHE A 393 10.55 -2.15 28.61
CA PHE A 393 11.76 -1.40 28.30
C PHE A 393 13.06 -2.11 28.71
N SER A 394 13.04 -2.93 29.74
CA SER A 394 14.22 -3.66 30.25
C SER A 394 14.81 -4.68 29.26
N LYS A 395 14.01 -5.13 28.29
CA LYS A 395 14.40 -6.14 27.29
C LYS A 395 14.75 -5.55 25.94
N LEU A 396 14.90 -4.24 25.86
CA LEU A 396 15.18 -3.52 24.61
C LEU A 396 16.65 -3.21 24.44
N LYS A 397 17.14 -3.36 23.22
CA LYS A 397 18.40 -2.80 22.77
C LYS A 397 18.13 -1.42 22.17
N TRP A 398 18.70 -0.40 22.80
CA TRP A 398 18.52 0.99 22.39
C TRP A 398 19.56 1.40 21.35
N PHE A 399 19.18 2.20 20.36
CA PHE A 399 20.02 2.56 19.22
C PHE A 399 20.51 3.99 19.22
N ASN A 400 19.67 4.94 19.58
CA ASN A 400 19.98 6.37 19.56
C ASN A 400 19.71 7.04 20.92
N HIS A 401 19.61 6.23 21.98
CA HIS A 401 19.39 6.68 23.35
C HIS A 401 20.09 5.72 24.32
N PRO A 402 20.61 6.20 25.48
CA PRO A 402 21.31 5.36 26.45
C PRO A 402 20.44 4.26 27.10
N GLY A 403 19.13 4.34 26.91
CA GLY A 403 18.15 3.40 27.49
C GLY A 403 17.09 4.12 28.31
N LEU A 404 15.88 3.55 28.34
CA LEU A 404 14.79 3.98 29.18
C LEU A 404 14.49 2.86 30.16
N THR A 405 14.38 3.18 31.44
CA THR A 405 14.03 2.24 32.52
C THR A 405 12.57 2.38 32.94
N GLY A 406 11.85 3.38 32.39
CA GLY A 406 10.45 3.66 32.72
C GLY A 406 9.87 4.79 31.87
N LEU A 407 8.77 5.36 32.32
CA LEU A 407 8.07 6.44 31.61
C LEU A 407 8.38 7.82 32.21
N PRO A 408 8.48 8.89 31.39
CA PRO A 408 8.61 10.25 31.84
C PRO A 408 7.44 10.69 32.73
N VAL A 409 7.76 11.27 33.90
CA VAL A 409 6.78 11.74 34.89
C VAL A 409 6.09 13.00 34.42
N GLY A 410 4.78 13.10 34.60
CA GLY A 410 3.95 14.27 34.23
C GLY A 410 3.87 14.53 32.72
N LYS A 411 4.22 13.53 31.90
CA LYS A 411 4.19 13.63 30.44
C LYS A 411 3.25 12.61 29.83
N THR A 412 2.66 12.94 28.70
CA THR A 412 1.96 11.98 27.85
C THR A 412 2.97 11.31 26.94
N VAL A 413 3.08 10.00 27.00
CA VAL A 413 4.05 9.22 26.23
C VAL A 413 3.35 8.44 25.12
N PHE A 414 3.80 8.64 23.91
CA PHE A 414 3.39 7.89 22.73
C PHE A 414 4.40 6.77 22.49
N ILE A 415 3.99 5.54 22.66
CA ILE A 415 4.78 4.35 22.35
C ILE A 415 4.31 3.85 20.98
N SER A 416 5.06 4.14 19.94
CA SER A 416 4.75 3.72 18.57
C SER A 416 5.48 2.43 18.22
N PHE A 417 4.81 1.54 17.50
CA PHE A 417 5.34 0.24 17.11
C PHE A 417 5.71 0.20 15.64
N TRP A 418 6.93 -0.23 15.36
CA TRP A 418 7.52 -0.31 14.04
C TRP A 418 7.82 -1.76 13.64
N ARG A 419 7.33 -2.18 12.47
CA ARG A 419 7.50 -3.55 11.95
C ARG A 419 8.85 -3.84 11.30
N GLY A 420 9.66 -2.81 11.04
CA GLY A 420 10.80 -2.92 10.15
C GLY A 420 10.38 -2.78 8.68
N HIS A 421 11.36 -2.86 7.78
CA HIS A 421 11.11 -2.76 6.33
C HIS A 421 10.21 -3.88 5.83
N ASN A 422 8.92 -3.60 5.67
CA ASN A 422 8.05 -4.30 4.72
C ASN A 422 7.63 -3.29 3.67
N ASN A 423 8.24 -3.37 2.48
CA ASN A 423 7.99 -2.51 1.32
C ASN A 423 6.51 -2.45 0.86
N ILE A 424 5.62 -3.26 1.43
CA ILE A 424 4.20 -3.33 1.05
C ILE A 424 3.38 -2.19 1.65
N LEU A 425 3.83 -1.56 2.74
CA LEU A 425 3.07 -0.52 3.45
C LEU A 425 3.76 0.85 3.55
N GLY A 426 4.90 1.05 2.91
CA GLY A 426 5.51 2.38 2.78
C GLY A 426 6.14 2.96 4.05
N GLU A 427 6.27 2.23 5.16
CA GLU A 427 7.00 2.70 6.33
C GLU A 427 8.50 2.42 6.21
N THR A 428 9.21 3.37 5.65
CA THR A 428 10.68 3.28 5.51
C THR A 428 11.44 3.77 6.74
N ALA A 429 10.86 4.66 7.55
CA ALA A 429 11.49 5.29 8.70
C ALA A 429 10.74 5.01 10.00
N PRO A 430 11.43 4.61 11.08
CA PRO A 430 10.81 4.46 12.39
C PRO A 430 10.32 5.81 12.91
N GLY A 431 9.06 5.87 13.35
CA GLY A 431 8.43 7.08 13.89
C GLY A 431 7.82 8.02 12.86
N ARG A 432 7.89 7.76 11.56
CA ARG A 432 7.33 8.64 10.52
C ARG A 432 5.81 8.78 10.62
N ALA A 433 5.08 7.69 10.83
CA ALA A 433 3.65 7.74 11.04
C ALA A 433 3.28 8.46 12.34
N LEU A 434 4.12 8.34 13.36
CA LEU A 434 3.98 9.07 14.61
C LEU A 434 4.16 10.57 14.41
N ASP A 435 5.20 11.00 13.68
CA ASP A 435 5.42 12.41 13.33
C ASP A 435 4.21 13.02 12.62
N ALA A 436 3.68 12.31 11.63
CA ALA A 436 2.53 12.77 10.88
C ALA A 436 1.29 12.97 11.76
N VAL A 437 1.04 12.05 12.70
CA VAL A 437 -0.09 12.15 13.64
C VAL A 437 0.15 13.22 14.68
N LEU A 438 1.34 13.32 15.26
CA LEU A 438 1.67 14.39 16.21
C LEU A 438 1.57 15.77 15.56
N LYS A 439 2.03 15.92 14.31
CA LYS A 439 1.87 17.16 13.52
C LYS A 439 0.39 17.47 13.25
N LYS A 440 -0.37 16.49 12.81
CA LYS A 440 -1.82 16.62 12.55
C LYS A 440 -2.57 17.16 13.77
N HIS A 441 -2.19 16.71 14.96
CA HIS A 441 -2.81 17.11 16.22
C HIS A 441 -2.06 18.22 16.99
N GLU A 442 -1.08 18.88 16.35
CA GLU A 442 -0.29 19.96 16.95
C GLU A 442 0.47 19.57 18.24
N LEU A 443 0.87 18.30 18.31
CA LEU A 443 1.59 17.73 19.46
C LEU A 443 3.09 17.56 19.20
N LEU A 444 3.57 17.78 17.99
CA LEU A 444 4.90 17.39 17.54
C LEU A 444 6.02 17.96 18.42
N ASP A 445 5.90 19.22 18.83
CA ASP A 445 6.89 19.92 19.66
C ASP A 445 6.29 20.33 21.03
N HIS A 446 5.17 19.71 21.42
CA HIS A 446 4.50 20.04 22.68
C HIS A 446 5.32 19.55 23.88
N PRO A 447 5.66 20.42 24.87
CA PRO A 447 6.55 20.08 25.99
C PRO A 447 5.99 18.99 26.92
N GLY A 448 4.67 18.83 26.94
CA GLY A 448 3.96 17.79 27.70
C GLY A 448 3.93 16.42 27.01
N VAL A 449 4.44 16.32 25.77
CA VAL A 449 4.40 15.10 24.98
C VAL A 449 5.78 14.53 24.76
N LYS A 450 5.92 13.23 24.97
CA LYS A 450 7.13 12.46 24.68
C LYS A 450 6.77 11.26 23.80
N ALA A 451 7.74 10.76 23.07
CA ALA A 451 7.50 9.63 22.19
C ALA A 451 8.68 8.66 22.17
N VAL A 452 8.34 7.39 21.96
CA VAL A 452 9.29 6.28 21.87
C VAL A 452 8.87 5.40 20.70
N VAL A 453 9.82 4.85 19.96
CA VAL A 453 9.56 3.92 18.86
C VAL A 453 10.11 2.55 19.23
N LEU A 454 9.28 1.51 19.17
CA LEU A 454 9.67 0.16 19.46
C LEU A 454 9.57 -0.73 18.22
N GLY A 455 10.64 -1.46 17.93
CA GLY A 455 10.60 -2.54 16.94
C GLY A 455 9.77 -3.71 17.45
N LEU A 456 9.03 -4.38 16.55
CA LEU A 456 8.15 -5.48 16.93
C LEU A 456 8.91 -6.79 17.22
N ASN A 457 10.07 -6.99 16.61
CA ASN A 457 10.79 -8.26 16.73
C ASN A 457 12.31 -8.07 16.61
N PRO A 458 13.13 -9.04 17.06
CA PRO A 458 14.59 -8.95 17.01
C PRO A 458 15.18 -8.80 15.61
N SER A 459 14.50 -9.28 14.55
CA SER A 459 14.99 -9.18 13.18
C SER A 459 15.02 -7.75 12.65
N ALA A 460 14.35 -6.82 13.32
CA ALA A 460 14.38 -5.40 12.99
C ALA A 460 15.73 -4.73 13.32
N GLU A 461 16.61 -5.37 14.11
CA GLU A 461 17.89 -4.80 14.53
C GLU A 461 18.80 -4.44 13.34
N LYS A 462 18.98 -5.38 12.41
CA LYS A 462 19.80 -5.13 11.22
C LYS A 462 19.24 -3.99 10.38
N GLN A 463 17.94 -4.01 10.17
CA GLN A 463 17.24 -2.98 9.39
C GLN A 463 17.35 -1.59 10.05
N MET A 464 17.33 -1.54 11.39
CA MET A 464 17.52 -0.32 12.14
C MET A 464 18.94 0.22 11.99
N ARG A 465 19.94 -0.62 12.06
CA ARG A 465 21.35 -0.21 11.82
C ARG A 465 21.54 0.34 10.42
N ASP A 466 21.00 -0.38 9.41
CA ASP A 466 21.08 0.02 8.01
C ASP A 466 20.37 1.37 7.79
N TYR A 467 19.21 1.57 8.44
CA TYR A 467 18.49 2.85 8.39
C TYR A 467 19.31 3.99 9.04
N LEU A 468 19.78 3.82 10.27
CA LEU A 468 20.52 4.87 10.99
C LEU A 468 21.88 5.21 10.34
N SER A 469 22.45 4.28 9.55
CA SER A 469 23.68 4.52 8.78
C SER A 469 23.42 5.19 7.43
N GLY A 470 22.16 5.28 6.99
CA GLY A 470 21.79 5.88 5.71
C GLY A 470 21.72 7.43 5.78
N PRO A 471 21.66 8.11 4.63
CA PRO A 471 21.61 9.57 4.56
C PRO A 471 20.36 10.20 5.17
N GLU A 472 19.29 9.43 5.35
CA GLU A 472 18.03 9.83 5.99
C GLU A 472 17.87 9.22 7.39
N GLY A 473 18.88 8.58 7.90
CA GLY A 473 18.86 7.69 9.06
C GLY A 473 18.82 8.38 10.41
N TRP A 474 17.98 9.41 10.56
CA TRP A 474 17.84 10.09 11.84
C TRP A 474 16.36 10.13 12.29
N THR A 475 16.13 9.90 13.58
CA THR A 475 14.83 10.08 14.23
C THR A 475 15.00 10.79 15.56
N PRO A 476 14.12 11.75 15.92
CA PRO A 476 14.21 12.47 17.18
C PRO A 476 13.78 11.64 18.39
N TYR A 477 13.35 10.41 18.19
CA TYR A 477 12.79 9.55 19.23
C TYR A 477 13.79 8.48 19.67
N PRO A 478 13.80 8.10 20.98
CA PRO A 478 14.44 6.86 21.41
C PRO A 478 13.89 5.68 20.64
N VAL A 479 14.75 4.82 20.11
CA VAL A 479 14.36 3.61 19.38
C VAL A 479 14.88 2.38 20.11
N GLY A 480 13.96 1.50 20.49
CA GLY A 480 14.25 0.24 21.15
C GLY A 480 13.85 -0.95 20.28
N ILE A 481 14.74 -1.93 20.15
CA ILE A 481 14.46 -3.21 19.47
C ILE A 481 14.50 -4.33 20.50
N PRO A 482 13.47 -5.17 20.63
CA PRO A 482 13.44 -6.24 21.61
C PRO A 482 14.44 -7.36 21.27
N SER A 483 14.99 -7.98 22.29
CA SER A 483 15.80 -9.18 22.16
C SER A 483 14.95 -10.46 22.05
N ASP A 484 13.68 -10.38 22.38
CA ASP A 484 12.70 -11.48 22.40
C ASP A 484 11.34 -11.06 21.82
N ARG A 485 10.28 -11.79 22.12
CA ARG A 485 8.92 -11.51 21.63
C ARG A 485 8.09 -10.59 22.54
N SER A 486 8.67 -10.02 23.57
CA SER A 486 7.94 -9.25 24.59
C SER A 486 7.11 -8.09 24.04
N VAL A 487 7.59 -7.39 23.00
CA VAL A 487 6.84 -6.31 22.37
C VAL A 487 5.65 -6.83 21.57
N ILE A 488 5.80 -7.96 20.86
CA ILE A 488 4.67 -8.60 20.16
C ILE A 488 3.62 -9.07 21.16
N GLU A 489 4.03 -9.76 22.22
CA GLU A 489 3.14 -10.24 23.28
C GLU A 489 2.38 -9.08 23.95
N PHE A 490 3.05 -7.96 24.17
CA PHE A 490 2.40 -6.74 24.66
C PHE A 490 1.37 -6.19 23.65
N CYS A 491 1.66 -6.18 22.35
CA CYS A 491 0.71 -5.77 21.31
C CYS A 491 -0.49 -6.72 21.26
N ASP A 492 -0.26 -8.04 21.38
CA ASP A 492 -1.32 -9.06 21.39
C ASP A 492 -2.24 -8.89 22.60
N LEU A 493 -1.69 -8.60 23.78
CA LEU A 493 -2.46 -8.31 25.01
C LEU A 493 -3.41 -7.12 24.79
N LEU A 494 -2.96 -6.09 24.09
CA LEU A 494 -3.76 -4.90 23.76
C LEU A 494 -4.59 -5.06 22.47
N LYS A 495 -4.59 -6.23 21.83
CA LYS A 495 -5.28 -6.54 20.58
C LYS A 495 -4.91 -5.59 19.44
N LEU A 496 -3.64 -5.21 19.38
CA LEU A 496 -3.08 -4.37 18.30
C LEU A 496 -2.70 -5.26 17.12
N ASP A 497 -3.61 -5.42 16.18
CA ASP A 497 -3.45 -6.28 15.00
C ASP A 497 -3.17 -5.51 13.70
N SER A 498 -3.29 -4.18 13.73
CA SER A 498 -3.03 -3.28 12.59
C SER A 498 -1.88 -2.33 12.92
N PHE A 499 -0.89 -2.23 12.02
CA PHE A 499 0.29 -1.37 12.17
C PHE A 499 0.39 -0.40 10.99
N PRO A 500 0.92 0.83 11.21
CA PRO A 500 1.53 1.35 12.43
C PRO A 500 0.54 1.58 13.55
N ALA A 501 0.86 1.08 14.77
CA ALA A 501 0.05 1.23 15.96
C ALA A 501 0.78 2.08 17.00
N ALA A 502 0.02 2.63 17.94
CA ALA A 502 0.59 3.27 19.11
C ALA A 502 -0.24 2.99 20.37
N VAL A 503 0.45 3.11 21.49
CA VAL A 503 -0.12 3.15 22.83
C VAL A 503 0.19 4.52 23.41
N VAL A 504 -0.80 5.18 23.98
CA VAL A 504 -0.66 6.49 24.62
C VAL A 504 -0.89 6.35 26.11
N VAL A 505 0.11 6.74 26.88
CA VAL A 505 0.14 6.55 28.35
C VAL A 505 0.45 7.88 29.02
N ARG A 506 -0.17 8.15 30.18
CA ARG A 506 0.19 9.26 31.04
C ARG A 506 0.14 8.82 32.50
N ASP A 507 1.23 9.05 33.20
CA ASP A 507 1.40 8.70 34.63
C ASP A 507 0.92 7.27 34.93
N GLY A 508 1.37 6.27 34.12
CA GLY A 508 1.01 4.85 34.20
C GLY A 508 -0.41 4.52 33.75
N THR A 509 -1.22 5.50 33.34
CA THR A 509 -2.58 5.28 32.86
C THR A 509 -2.62 5.14 31.35
N LEU A 510 -3.15 4.02 30.85
CA LEU A 510 -3.44 3.83 29.43
C LEU A 510 -4.57 4.78 28.99
N LEU A 511 -4.23 5.77 28.18
CA LEU A 511 -5.21 6.68 27.60
C LEU A 511 -5.87 6.06 26.37
N TRP A 512 -5.05 5.50 25.49
CA TRP A 512 -5.52 4.95 24.22
C TRP A 512 -4.54 3.93 23.65
N ALA A 513 -5.05 2.98 22.86
CA ALA A 513 -4.27 2.03 22.08
C ALA A 513 -4.98 1.72 20.77
N GLY A 514 -4.24 1.68 19.65
CA GLY A 514 -4.82 1.38 18.34
C GLY A 514 -3.93 1.73 17.16
N GLU A 515 -4.49 1.66 15.96
CA GLU A 515 -3.82 2.12 14.73
C GLU A 515 -3.61 3.64 14.83
N ILE A 516 -2.35 4.07 14.74
CA ILE A 516 -1.96 5.46 15.08
C ILE A 516 -2.73 6.52 14.26
N LYS A 517 -3.07 6.22 13.01
CA LYS A 517 -3.84 7.12 12.13
C LYS A 517 -5.27 7.35 12.60
N LYS A 518 -5.80 6.45 13.42
CA LYS A 518 -7.16 6.50 13.96
C LYS A 518 -7.23 7.10 15.36
N MET A 519 -6.15 7.73 15.82
CA MET A 519 -6.11 8.37 17.14
C MET A 519 -7.20 9.45 17.24
N PRO A 520 -8.10 9.38 18.23
CA PRO A 520 -9.15 10.37 18.43
C PRO A 520 -8.61 11.71 18.93
N GLU A 521 -9.27 12.83 18.60
CA GLU A 521 -8.86 14.17 19.04
C GLU A 521 -8.80 14.30 20.58
N TRP A 522 -9.70 13.67 21.31
CA TRP A 522 -9.70 13.73 22.77
C TRP A 522 -8.41 13.20 23.42
N VAL A 523 -7.68 12.30 22.74
CA VAL A 523 -6.34 11.85 23.19
C VAL A 523 -5.35 13.00 23.10
N ALA A 524 -5.39 13.75 22.00
CA ALA A 524 -4.56 14.92 21.82
C ALA A 524 -4.93 16.04 22.80
N GLU A 525 -6.21 16.27 23.05
CA GLU A 525 -6.69 17.21 24.06
C GLU A 525 -6.18 16.83 25.45
N THR A 526 -6.28 15.56 25.84
CA THR A 526 -5.72 15.06 27.10
C THR A 526 -4.20 15.22 27.17
N ALA A 527 -3.50 15.02 26.06
CA ALA A 527 -2.07 15.18 25.99
C ALA A 527 -1.58 16.63 26.18
N ARG A 528 -2.39 17.62 25.85
CA ARG A 528 -2.09 19.07 26.02
C ARG A 528 -2.33 19.57 27.43
N LEU A 529 -3.01 18.83 28.31
CA LEU A 529 -3.30 19.28 29.67
C LEU A 529 -2.03 19.42 30.48
N ASP A 530 -1.88 20.50 31.24
CA ASP A 530 -0.75 20.73 32.16
C ASP A 530 -0.78 19.76 33.34
N SER A 531 -1.98 19.40 33.81
CA SER A 531 -2.20 18.46 34.90
C SER A 531 -3.10 17.30 34.45
N PHE A 532 -2.92 16.14 35.07
CA PHE A 532 -3.69 14.93 34.78
C PHE A 532 -4.27 14.36 36.07
N ASP A 533 -5.62 14.30 36.13
CA ASP A 533 -6.37 13.65 37.18
C ASP A 533 -6.88 12.31 36.68
N LYS A 534 -6.34 11.23 37.21
CA LYS A 534 -6.63 9.84 36.84
C LYS A 534 -8.10 9.46 37.11
N ASN A 535 -8.67 9.95 38.22
CA ASN A 535 -10.06 9.60 38.58
C ASN A 535 -11.03 10.30 37.66
N ARG A 536 -10.85 11.59 37.46
CA ARG A 536 -11.62 12.37 36.48
C ARG A 536 -11.52 11.78 35.06
N PHE A 537 -10.33 11.40 34.66
CA PHE A 537 -10.15 10.73 33.35
C PHE A 537 -10.94 9.44 33.25
N ALA A 538 -10.93 8.58 34.29
CA ALA A 538 -11.67 7.33 34.30
C ALA A 538 -13.19 7.55 34.20
N GLU A 539 -13.74 8.57 34.88
CA GLU A 539 -15.15 8.95 34.78
C GLU A 539 -15.51 9.45 33.37
N GLU A 540 -14.68 10.32 32.80
CA GLU A 540 -14.87 10.83 31.45
C GLU A 540 -14.74 9.73 30.40
N ASP A 541 -13.81 8.80 30.58
CA ASP A 541 -13.64 7.65 29.69
C ASP A 541 -14.84 6.70 29.74
N ALA A 542 -15.39 6.46 30.92
CA ALA A 542 -16.62 5.68 31.07
C ALA A 542 -17.80 6.35 30.33
N LYS A 543 -17.95 7.69 30.46
CA LYS A 543 -18.96 8.47 29.72
C LYS A 543 -18.74 8.39 28.20
N ARG A 544 -17.50 8.52 27.73
CA ARG A 544 -17.16 8.36 26.30
C ARG A 544 -17.52 6.98 25.76
N LYS A 545 -17.17 5.92 26.50
CA LYS A 545 -17.49 4.52 26.12
C LYS A 545 -19.00 4.29 26.05
N ALA A 546 -19.75 4.77 27.07
CA ALA A 546 -21.21 4.65 27.10
C ALA A 546 -21.82 5.39 25.90
N ARG A 547 -21.34 6.62 25.60
CA ARG A 547 -21.79 7.42 24.47
C ARG A 547 -21.47 6.75 23.13
N GLN A 548 -20.29 6.15 23.00
CA GLN A 548 -19.90 5.40 21.81
C GLN A 548 -20.79 4.17 21.61
N GLN A 549 -21.10 3.44 22.67
CA GLN A 549 -22.04 2.31 22.61
C GLN A 549 -23.44 2.76 22.18
N ALA A 550 -23.94 3.86 22.74
CA ALA A 550 -25.22 4.43 22.34
C ALA A 550 -25.22 4.82 20.84
N MET A 551 -24.16 5.47 20.36
CA MET A 551 -24.00 5.80 18.95
C MET A 551 -24.01 4.55 18.07
N TYR A 552 -23.28 3.50 18.44
CA TYR A 552 -23.29 2.24 17.68
C TYR A 552 -24.67 1.58 17.65
N ALA A 553 -25.46 1.68 18.73
CA ALA A 553 -26.83 1.19 18.75
C ALA A 553 -27.72 1.95 17.74
N VAL A 554 -27.60 3.28 17.67
CA VAL A 554 -28.30 4.12 16.68
C VAL A 554 -27.85 3.76 15.26
N ILE A 555 -26.53 3.61 15.02
CA ILE A 555 -25.98 3.19 13.73
C ILE A 555 -26.54 1.83 13.32
N LYS A 556 -26.50 0.84 14.20
CA LYS A 556 -27.04 -0.49 13.95
C LYS A 556 -28.52 -0.41 13.56
N LYS A 557 -29.32 0.33 14.34
CA LYS A 557 -30.75 0.53 14.06
C LYS A 557 -30.98 1.24 12.73
N SER A 558 -30.16 2.24 12.41
CA SER A 558 -30.23 2.95 11.14
C SER A 558 -30.01 2.04 9.93
N PHE A 559 -29.06 1.08 10.02
CA PHE A 559 -28.85 0.08 8.97
C PHE A 559 -30.03 -0.88 8.84
N GLU A 560 -30.66 -1.28 9.97
CA GLU A 560 -31.86 -2.12 9.95
C GLU A 560 -33.02 -1.42 9.24
N LEU A 561 -33.31 -0.17 9.56
CA LEU A 561 -34.37 0.63 8.95
C LEU A 561 -34.14 0.85 7.45
N ARG A 562 -32.90 1.14 7.04
CA ARG A 562 -32.55 1.26 5.62
C ARG A 562 -32.75 -0.07 4.88
N ARG A 563 -32.38 -1.19 5.49
CA ARG A 563 -32.59 -2.54 4.93
C ARG A 563 -34.08 -2.86 4.76
N GLU A 564 -34.90 -2.48 5.74
CA GLU A 564 -36.37 -2.65 5.72
C GLU A 564 -37.08 -1.62 4.83
N LYS A 565 -36.32 -0.72 4.17
CA LYS A 565 -36.83 0.38 3.33
C LYS A 565 -37.74 1.35 4.09
N LYS A 566 -37.60 1.44 5.40
CA LYS A 566 -38.34 2.39 6.30
C LYS A 566 -37.60 3.72 6.35
N PHE A 567 -37.57 4.43 5.22
CA PHE A 567 -36.74 5.63 5.07
C PHE A 567 -37.19 6.79 5.97
N ASP A 568 -38.50 6.95 6.23
CA ASP A 568 -38.99 8.00 7.12
C ASP A 568 -38.59 7.76 8.59
N GLU A 569 -38.69 6.52 9.06
CA GLU A 569 -38.23 6.11 10.39
C GLU A 569 -36.69 6.27 10.51
N TYR A 570 -35.95 5.93 9.44
CA TYR A 570 -34.50 6.14 9.37
C TYR A 570 -34.14 7.64 9.51
N GLN A 571 -34.77 8.51 8.73
CA GLN A 571 -34.52 9.95 8.78
C GLN A 571 -34.87 10.52 10.18
N LYS A 572 -35.98 10.10 10.74
CA LYS A 572 -36.39 10.49 12.10
C LYS A 572 -35.37 10.06 13.14
N LEU A 573 -34.92 8.79 13.11
CA LEU A 573 -33.92 8.28 14.03
C LEU A 573 -32.61 9.08 13.98
N ILE A 574 -32.13 9.42 12.79
CA ILE A 574 -30.88 10.19 12.60
C ILE A 574 -31.04 11.61 13.13
N GLU A 575 -32.15 12.30 12.81
CA GLU A 575 -32.40 13.68 13.28
C GLU A 575 -32.60 13.76 14.81
N GLU A 576 -33.31 12.83 15.43
CA GLU A 576 -33.49 12.78 16.88
C GLU A 576 -32.16 12.63 17.65
N ASN A 577 -31.19 12.00 17.03
CA ASN A 577 -29.86 11.76 17.64
C ASN A 577 -28.79 12.76 17.16
N ALA A 578 -29.14 13.69 16.25
CA ALA A 578 -28.20 14.62 15.62
C ALA A 578 -27.45 15.49 16.63
N GLY A 579 -28.13 15.97 17.68
CA GLY A 579 -27.53 16.77 18.74
C GLY A 579 -26.58 15.98 19.62
N GLN A 580 -26.96 14.75 19.98
CA GLN A 580 -26.22 13.91 20.91
C GLN A 580 -24.85 13.49 20.36
N PHE A 581 -24.74 13.24 19.04
CA PHE A 581 -23.51 12.73 18.39
C PHE A 581 -22.91 13.72 17.40
N SER A 582 -23.23 14.99 17.55
CA SER A 582 -22.81 16.05 16.62
C SER A 582 -21.31 16.28 16.54
N ASP A 583 -20.52 15.82 17.50
CA ASP A 583 -19.05 15.88 17.56
C ASP A 583 -18.35 14.70 16.87
N ASN A 584 -19.10 13.70 16.41
CA ASN A 584 -18.58 12.60 15.64
C ASN A 584 -18.70 12.89 14.13
N GLY A 585 -17.56 12.98 13.42
CA GLY A 585 -17.52 13.36 12.02
C GLY A 585 -18.32 12.41 11.10
N TRP A 586 -18.25 11.12 11.36
CA TRP A 586 -19.04 10.15 10.59
C TRP A 586 -20.54 10.31 10.81
N PHE A 587 -20.99 10.49 12.07
CA PHE A 587 -22.41 10.70 12.38
C PHE A 587 -22.91 12.05 11.82
N ALA A 588 -22.09 13.08 11.92
CA ALA A 588 -22.37 14.39 11.34
C ALA A 588 -22.56 14.34 9.82
N SER A 589 -21.74 13.51 9.11
CA SER A 589 -21.95 13.32 7.67
C SER A 589 -23.25 12.60 7.34
N THR A 590 -23.63 11.61 8.16
CA THR A 590 -24.92 10.91 8.01
C THR A 590 -26.11 11.85 8.20
N VAL A 591 -26.04 12.74 9.19
CA VAL A 591 -27.03 13.80 9.39
C VAL A 591 -27.08 14.75 8.19
N ALA A 592 -25.91 15.12 7.68
CA ALA A 592 -25.82 15.98 6.48
C ALA A 592 -26.41 15.30 5.23
N GLU A 593 -26.20 13.99 5.04
CA GLU A 593 -26.84 13.24 3.96
C GLU A 593 -28.35 13.26 4.04
N VAL A 594 -28.93 13.01 5.24
CA VAL A 594 -30.38 13.06 5.47
C VAL A 594 -30.92 14.46 5.13
N ARG A 595 -30.25 15.50 5.57
CA ARG A 595 -30.65 16.90 5.28
C ARG A 595 -30.47 17.27 3.81
N ALA A 596 -29.42 16.75 3.18
CA ALA A 596 -29.14 17.00 1.77
C ALA A 596 -30.15 16.29 0.84
N GLU A 597 -30.73 15.16 1.26
CA GLU A 597 -31.73 14.44 0.47
C GLU A 597 -32.97 15.29 0.14
N LYS A 598 -33.44 16.11 1.08
CA LYS A 598 -34.52 17.06 0.84
C LYS A 598 -34.11 18.08 -0.23
N ALA A 599 -32.92 18.67 -0.09
CA ALA A 599 -32.42 19.65 -1.05
C ALA A 599 -32.20 19.02 -2.45
N TRP A 600 -31.81 17.73 -2.51
CA TRP A 600 -31.72 16.96 -3.75
C TRP A 600 -33.10 16.81 -4.44
N LYS A 601 -34.12 16.42 -3.71
CA LYS A 601 -35.49 16.31 -4.23
C LYS A 601 -36.01 17.65 -4.78
N GLU A 602 -35.61 18.76 -4.15
CA GLU A 602 -35.89 20.12 -4.56
C GLU A 602 -34.97 20.62 -5.70
N LYS A 603 -34.02 19.81 -6.18
CA LYS A 603 -32.95 20.17 -7.13
C LYS A 603 -32.12 21.39 -6.69
N ASN A 604 -32.06 21.65 -5.39
CA ASN A 604 -31.29 22.74 -4.79
C ASN A 604 -29.86 22.29 -4.48
N TYR A 605 -29.06 22.10 -5.51
CA TYR A 605 -27.67 21.61 -5.40
C TYR A 605 -26.78 22.56 -4.60
N ARG A 606 -27.05 23.87 -4.62
CA ARG A 606 -26.30 24.85 -3.83
C ARG A 606 -26.45 24.58 -2.34
N LYS A 607 -27.69 24.40 -1.88
CA LYS A 607 -27.99 24.08 -0.48
C LYS A 607 -27.35 22.77 -0.04
N MET A 608 -27.31 21.76 -0.93
CA MET A 608 -26.62 20.52 -0.63
C MET A 608 -25.13 20.75 -0.41
N VAL A 609 -24.47 21.51 -1.30
CA VAL A 609 -23.05 21.82 -1.18
C VAL A 609 -22.77 22.56 0.13
N ASP A 610 -23.60 23.55 0.48
CA ASP A 610 -23.45 24.33 1.73
C ASP A 610 -23.55 23.43 2.98
N ILE A 611 -24.45 22.43 2.97
CA ILE A 611 -24.57 21.44 4.06
C ILE A 611 -23.25 20.65 4.23
N PHE A 612 -22.68 20.16 3.14
CA PHE A 612 -21.42 19.40 3.19
C PHE A 612 -20.20 20.29 3.48
N ASP A 613 -20.16 21.53 2.97
CA ASP A 613 -19.06 22.48 3.28
C ASP A 613 -19.04 22.80 4.78
N HIS A 614 -20.20 22.95 5.41
CA HIS A 614 -20.29 23.14 6.86
C HIS A 614 -19.75 21.95 7.67
N VAL A 615 -19.98 20.71 7.22
CA VAL A 615 -19.39 19.53 7.86
C VAL A 615 -17.87 19.54 7.70
N LEU A 616 -17.35 19.88 6.53
CA LEU A 616 -15.90 19.99 6.30
C LEU A 616 -15.26 21.10 7.16
N GLU A 617 -15.93 22.20 7.38
CA GLU A 617 -15.48 23.28 8.31
C GLU A 617 -15.36 22.78 9.75
N ARG A 618 -16.31 21.96 10.17
CA ARG A 618 -16.39 21.46 11.53
C ARG A 618 -15.39 20.35 11.82
N PHE A 619 -15.00 19.57 10.80
CA PHE A 619 -14.10 18.44 10.92
C PHE A 619 -12.85 18.56 10.01
N PRO A 620 -12.00 19.58 10.26
CA PRO A 620 -10.87 19.91 9.37
C PRO A 620 -9.72 18.92 9.40
N ARG A 621 -9.78 17.89 10.24
CA ARG A 621 -8.73 16.85 10.39
C ARG A 621 -9.19 15.44 9.98
N GLU A 622 -10.40 15.31 9.45
CA GLU A 622 -11.02 14.03 9.09
C GLU A 622 -10.88 13.75 7.59
N ASP A 623 -9.73 13.23 7.18
CA ASP A 623 -9.40 12.96 5.78
C ASP A 623 -10.35 11.95 5.11
N SER A 624 -10.77 10.92 5.84
CA SER A 624 -11.73 9.92 5.34
C SER A 624 -13.09 10.56 5.06
N LEU A 625 -13.54 11.45 5.96
CA LEU A 625 -14.75 12.22 5.80
C LEU A 625 -14.65 13.18 4.61
N ALA A 626 -13.53 13.90 4.50
CA ALA A 626 -13.27 14.81 3.40
C ALA A 626 -13.26 14.08 2.05
N SER A 627 -12.61 12.91 1.98
CA SER A 627 -12.60 12.05 0.79
C SER A 627 -14.00 11.57 0.39
N TYR A 628 -14.81 11.17 1.37
CA TYR A 628 -16.19 10.76 1.16
C TYR A 628 -17.06 11.90 0.62
N ILE A 629 -17.00 13.08 1.27
CA ILE A 629 -17.76 14.27 0.84
C ILE A 629 -17.31 14.73 -0.54
N LEU A 630 -16.00 14.74 -0.84
CA LEU A 630 -15.49 15.09 -2.15
C LEU A 630 -16.04 14.20 -3.26
N LYS A 631 -16.22 12.90 -2.98
CA LYS A 631 -16.83 11.96 -3.93
C LYS A 631 -18.30 12.32 -4.21
N ILE A 632 -19.04 12.73 -3.20
CA ILE A 632 -20.44 13.21 -3.36
C ILE A 632 -20.45 14.50 -4.19
N LEU A 633 -19.62 15.47 -3.85
CA LEU A 633 -19.55 16.79 -4.53
C LEU A 633 -19.18 16.66 -6.02
N ASN A 634 -18.45 15.61 -6.39
CA ASN A 634 -18.08 15.32 -7.78
C ASN A 634 -19.03 14.36 -8.50
N GLY A 635 -20.08 13.88 -7.82
CA GLY A 635 -20.98 12.83 -8.30
C GLY A 635 -21.84 13.20 -9.51
N SER A 636 -22.15 14.51 -9.71
CA SER A 636 -22.91 15.00 -10.87
C SER A 636 -22.35 16.29 -11.41
N GLU A 637 -22.66 16.60 -12.69
CA GLU A 637 -22.25 17.85 -13.33
C GLU A 637 -22.89 19.07 -12.67
N GLU A 638 -24.15 18.93 -12.27
CA GLU A 638 -24.91 19.99 -11.56
C GLU A 638 -24.26 20.32 -10.22
N MET A 639 -23.85 19.30 -9.45
CA MET A 639 -23.15 19.51 -8.18
C MET A 639 -21.82 20.26 -8.39
N ARG A 640 -21.05 19.88 -9.39
CA ARG A 640 -19.74 20.52 -9.70
C ARG A 640 -19.83 22.00 -9.98
N LYS A 641 -20.99 22.49 -10.47
CA LYS A 641 -21.19 23.95 -10.71
C LYS A 641 -21.08 24.77 -9.42
N TYR A 642 -21.45 24.20 -8.29
CA TYR A 642 -21.49 24.87 -6.97
C TYR A 642 -20.38 24.41 -6.02
N SER A 643 -19.79 23.25 -6.24
CA SER A 643 -18.92 22.56 -5.28
C SER A 643 -17.48 23.07 -5.18
N TYR A 644 -17.07 24.07 -5.99
CA TYR A 644 -15.68 24.50 -6.08
C TYR A 644 -15.02 24.78 -4.73
N LYS A 645 -15.66 25.60 -3.87
CA LYS A 645 -15.12 25.96 -2.55
C LYS A 645 -15.04 24.74 -1.62
N ALA A 646 -16.13 23.98 -1.51
CA ALA A 646 -16.20 22.81 -0.65
C ALA A 646 -15.27 21.68 -1.11
N ALA A 647 -15.15 21.44 -2.42
CA ALA A 647 -14.25 20.43 -2.97
C ALA A 647 -12.77 20.80 -2.75
N ARG A 648 -12.40 22.08 -2.89
CA ARG A 648 -11.05 22.55 -2.55
C ARG A 648 -10.76 22.39 -1.06
N ARG A 649 -11.71 22.68 -0.18
CA ARG A 649 -11.60 22.45 1.28
C ARG A 649 -11.38 20.96 1.58
N ALA A 650 -12.16 20.07 0.95
CA ALA A 650 -11.98 18.63 1.12
C ALA A 650 -10.58 18.17 0.70
N LEU A 651 -10.08 18.60 -0.46
CA LEU A 651 -8.72 18.32 -0.93
C LEU A 651 -7.65 18.87 0.03
N GLN A 652 -7.90 20.03 0.62
CA GLN A 652 -7.00 20.66 1.59
C GLN A 652 -6.90 19.82 2.87
N ILE A 653 -8.05 19.36 3.39
CA ILE A 653 -8.14 18.47 4.56
C ILE A 653 -7.39 17.15 4.27
N MET A 654 -7.64 16.55 3.11
CA MET A 654 -6.97 15.30 2.70
C MET A 654 -5.45 15.46 2.63
N ARG A 655 -4.96 16.57 2.08
CA ARG A 655 -3.54 16.91 2.03
C ARG A 655 -2.95 17.10 3.42
N ASP A 656 -3.57 17.94 4.24
CA ASP A 656 -3.05 18.32 5.56
C ASP A 656 -3.10 17.15 6.56
N SER A 657 -4.00 16.21 6.34
CA SER A 657 -4.12 14.98 7.13
C SER A 657 -3.32 13.81 6.56
N ASN A 658 -2.60 14.01 5.44
CA ASN A 658 -1.81 12.94 4.82
C ASN A 658 -0.67 12.50 5.75
N THR A 659 -0.75 11.25 6.18
CA THR A 659 0.26 10.60 7.02
C THR A 659 1.27 9.79 6.20
N ARG A 660 1.11 9.73 4.88
CA ARG A 660 2.07 9.15 3.96
C ARG A 660 3.09 10.24 3.64
N ASP A 661 4.35 9.94 3.84
CA ASP A 661 5.42 10.84 3.43
C ASP A 661 5.78 10.55 1.96
N ASP A 662 4.77 10.66 1.11
CA ASP A 662 4.94 10.73 -0.32
C ASP A 662 4.41 12.09 -0.77
N GLY A 663 5.31 13.04 -0.97
CA GLY A 663 4.95 14.34 -1.53
C GLY A 663 4.14 14.22 -2.83
N GLY A 664 4.14 13.04 -3.45
CA GLY A 664 3.34 12.72 -4.62
C GLY A 664 1.83 12.83 -4.36
N TYR A 665 1.33 12.42 -3.20
CA TYR A 665 -0.09 12.56 -2.86
C TYR A 665 -0.48 14.04 -2.67
N ASN A 666 0.34 14.80 -1.95
CA ASN A 666 0.09 16.23 -1.73
C ASN A 666 0.17 16.99 -3.06
N ALA A 667 1.15 16.69 -3.90
CA ALA A 667 1.26 17.26 -5.25
C ALA A 667 0.02 16.97 -6.10
N ALA A 668 -0.51 15.74 -6.05
CA ALA A 668 -1.73 15.36 -6.76
C ALA A 668 -2.97 16.13 -6.26
N CYS A 669 -3.10 16.37 -4.96
CA CYS A 669 -4.18 17.22 -4.42
C CYS A 669 -4.11 18.64 -4.99
N TYR A 670 -2.93 19.23 -5.05
CA TYR A 670 -2.74 20.56 -5.65
C TYR A 670 -2.98 20.59 -7.17
N GLU A 671 -2.61 19.51 -7.88
CA GLU A 671 -2.88 19.39 -9.32
C GLU A 671 -4.40 19.36 -9.60
N VAL A 672 -5.17 18.64 -8.80
CA VAL A 672 -6.63 18.64 -8.89
C VAL A 672 -7.18 20.05 -8.61
N MET A 673 -6.70 20.73 -7.55
CA MET A 673 -7.10 22.10 -7.22
C MET A 673 -6.76 23.09 -8.37
N MET A 674 -5.60 22.93 -9.01
CA MET A 674 -5.19 23.71 -10.18
C MET A 674 -6.16 23.54 -11.35
N ASN A 675 -6.52 22.29 -11.66
CA ASN A 675 -7.48 22.02 -12.75
C ASN A 675 -8.86 22.62 -12.46
N MET A 676 -9.33 22.51 -11.21
CA MET A 676 -10.60 23.13 -10.77
C MET A 676 -10.57 24.66 -10.91
N ALA A 677 -9.44 25.29 -10.57
CA ALA A 677 -9.28 26.75 -10.70
C ALA A 677 -9.29 27.17 -12.18
N MET A 678 -8.65 26.40 -13.07
CA MET A 678 -8.70 26.63 -14.51
C MET A 678 -10.13 26.55 -15.07
N GLU A 679 -10.93 25.58 -14.65
CA GLU A 679 -12.34 25.45 -15.04
C GLU A 679 -13.18 26.67 -14.61
N LYS A 680 -12.83 27.27 -13.47
CA LYS A 680 -13.47 28.50 -12.96
C LYS A 680 -12.84 29.78 -13.55
N LYS A 681 -11.87 29.68 -14.44
CA LYS A 681 -11.10 30.80 -15.00
C LYS A 681 -10.35 31.64 -13.96
N ASP A 682 -10.11 31.04 -12.77
CA ASP A 682 -9.27 31.64 -11.72
C ASP A 682 -7.80 31.26 -11.95
N TYR A 683 -7.22 31.90 -12.97
CA TYR A 683 -5.84 31.56 -13.41
C TYR A 683 -4.77 31.97 -12.41
N ALA A 684 -5.04 32.99 -11.58
CA ALA A 684 -4.11 33.35 -10.49
C ALA A 684 -4.04 32.26 -9.43
N GLN A 685 -5.18 31.71 -9.01
CA GLN A 685 -5.22 30.59 -8.08
C GLN A 685 -4.65 29.31 -8.71
N ALA A 686 -4.93 29.04 -9.97
CA ALA A 686 -4.38 27.89 -10.68
C ALA A 686 -2.83 27.94 -10.72
N ARG A 687 -2.25 29.13 -10.96
CA ARG A 687 -0.80 29.32 -10.90
C ARG A 687 -0.24 29.04 -9.49
N LYS A 688 -0.90 29.53 -8.44
CA LYS A 688 -0.50 29.29 -7.06
C LYS A 688 -0.54 27.80 -6.71
N ASP A 689 -1.57 27.11 -7.17
CA ASP A 689 -1.71 25.66 -6.95
C ASP A 689 -0.62 24.88 -7.73
N ALA A 690 -0.22 25.33 -8.93
CA ALA A 690 0.89 24.75 -9.68
C ALA A 690 2.23 24.85 -8.91
N VAL A 691 2.56 26.03 -8.37
CA VAL A 691 3.76 26.22 -7.54
C VAL A 691 3.72 25.33 -6.29
N ASN A 692 2.57 25.25 -5.64
CA ASN A 692 2.41 24.40 -4.48
C ASN A 692 2.55 22.90 -4.82
N ALA A 693 1.99 22.45 -5.95
CA ALA A 693 2.14 21.08 -6.44
C ALA A 693 3.62 20.74 -6.70
N LEU A 694 4.35 21.65 -7.35
CA LEU A 694 5.80 21.48 -7.59
C LEU A 694 6.59 21.41 -6.27
N ARG A 695 6.25 22.25 -5.30
CA ARG A 695 6.92 22.29 -4.00
C ARG A 695 6.79 20.98 -3.21
N GLU A 696 5.66 20.28 -3.36
CA GLU A 696 5.41 18.97 -2.73
C GLU A 696 5.98 17.80 -3.55
N LEU A 697 6.38 18.01 -4.80
CA LEU A 697 6.81 16.94 -5.68
C LEU A 697 8.23 16.46 -5.32
N PRO A 698 8.43 15.14 -5.00
CA PRO A 698 9.75 14.63 -4.64
C PRO A 698 10.84 14.91 -5.68
N LEU A 699 10.47 14.95 -6.95
CA LEU A 699 11.36 15.23 -8.07
C LEU A 699 11.97 16.66 -7.99
N VAL A 700 11.17 17.64 -7.54
CA VAL A 700 11.64 19.04 -7.32
C VAL A 700 12.58 19.12 -6.13
N HIS A 701 12.33 18.34 -5.08
CA HIS A 701 13.26 18.26 -3.94
C HIS A 701 14.63 17.69 -4.35
N GLN A 702 14.65 16.63 -5.17
CA GLN A 702 15.89 16.08 -5.71
C GLN A 702 16.62 17.10 -6.60
N TYR A 703 15.91 17.80 -7.47
CA TYR A 703 16.45 18.88 -8.29
C TYR A 703 17.06 20.00 -7.45
N ALA A 704 16.38 20.42 -6.37
CA ALA A 704 16.88 21.43 -5.44
C ALA A 704 18.18 21.01 -4.78
N VAL A 705 18.29 19.75 -4.34
CA VAL A 705 19.51 19.19 -3.77
C VAL A 705 20.67 19.19 -4.77
N MET A 706 20.43 18.72 -6.01
CA MET A 706 21.43 18.71 -7.08
C MET A 706 21.90 20.13 -7.42
N LYS A 707 20.97 21.09 -7.51
CA LYS A 707 21.27 22.50 -7.78
C LYS A 707 22.13 23.14 -6.69
N LYS A 708 21.88 22.80 -5.42
CA LYS A 708 22.71 23.26 -4.30
C LYS A 708 24.13 22.70 -4.37
N LYS A 709 24.27 21.41 -4.72
CA LYS A 709 25.60 20.77 -4.89
C LYS A 709 26.38 21.40 -6.04
N SER A 710 25.74 21.74 -7.17
CA SER A 710 26.39 22.39 -8.31
C SER A 710 26.87 23.81 -8.00
N GLY A 711 26.14 24.56 -7.15
CA GLY A 711 26.51 25.93 -6.75
C GLY A 711 27.59 26.02 -5.66
N GLY A 712 27.79 24.95 -4.89
CA GLY A 712 28.78 24.91 -3.79
C GLY A 712 30.23 24.73 -4.23
N GLY A 713 30.51 24.46 -5.50
CA GLY A 713 31.85 24.32 -6.05
C GLY A 713 32.55 25.63 -6.46
N LYS A 714 31.91 26.76 -6.23
CA LYS A 714 32.45 28.12 -6.55
C LYS A 714 32.64 28.96 -5.27
N LYS A 715 33.26 28.40 -4.24
CA LYS A 715 33.82 29.17 -3.10
C LYS A 715 35.25 28.73 -2.83
#